data_b98488faa1a2dc66ef4ea6ad7846d522
#
_entry.id   b98488faa1a2dc66ef4ea6ad7846d522
#
_cell.length_a   1.000
_cell.length_b   1.000
_cell.length_c   1.000
_cell.angle_alpha   90.00
_cell.angle_beta   90.00
_cell.angle_gamma   90.00
#
_symmetry.space_group_name_H-M   'P 1'
#
loop_
_entity.id
_entity.type
_entity.pdbx_description
1 polymer ?
#
loop_
_entity_poly.entity_id
_entity_poly.type
_entity_poly.pdbx_seq_one_letter_code
_entity_poly.pdbx_strand_id
1 'polypeptide(L)'
;MAYLAKYVSSGSRLAALCQRGYSSAVSPFVFSEEIRHAKSKGQPIVALESTIITHGMPYPQNLETAKQVENIIRDRGAVPATIAILKGQLTVGLSEEQLSYLAQARGVVKASRRDLAPIMAAGLDGATTVAGTIIAANLADIPVFVTGGIGGVHRHGEKTLDISADLNELGRSDTLVVCSGVKSILDIGRTLEYLETQGVCVCAFGESHEFPAFYTRRSGHRAPHRVTDAGQAARVLHAARTLGLASGTVVAVPIPEEYAMDEKIIEEAISGALREAENKGIFGKEVTPFILSAVANATSGASLTANIALIKNNAKVGADIAVEFKKLKNVGDSENAFNIGSVKGVGKCSSDSVRHFHTSCRTHAGAGYGDDGPLFSADKNAEGDVLVIGGANVDRTYRLKEDCVQLDGSTHPCATAQCGGGVGRNMAEALWRMRGGRTRLLTAVGDDADGAYLDGIAPGLLLDGCVVQNARTPSYAAVLDARGECLLGLGDMNLHNQITPDLVNKHIDVLNKAPLVILDGNLPQTTIDLVLAKCHELRKPVFFEPTDRRKALKIIREKYSISYASPNLAELRAIAQYLDSSKTIGIKTDEFSEILELSAIVAHVIKFIIITMGSKGVLTVNNSNNKIIRRFYPTEALCEVENVSGAGDCFASGFIHGLLSGFNEPQCMSIGFEAARMALLSKNTVPNNLNGINSSLLEAKYNKLN
;
A
#
# COMPACT_ATOMS: atom_id res chain seq x y z
N MET A 1 1.16 21.71 -40.14
CA MET A 1 -0.07 22.52 -40.07
C MET A 1 -1.33 21.84 -40.61
N ALA A 2 -1.27 20.63 -41.16
CA ALA A 2 -2.45 19.92 -41.69
C ALA A 2 -3.00 18.80 -40.76
N TYR A 3 -2.43 18.58 -39.61
CA TYR A 3 -2.85 17.54 -38.64
C TYR A 3 -3.66 18.07 -37.45
N LEU A 4 -3.76 19.38 -37.29
CA LEU A 4 -4.50 20.05 -36.18
C LEU A 4 -5.95 20.45 -36.54
N ALA A 5 -6.35 20.34 -37.82
CA ALA A 5 -7.71 20.76 -38.26
C ALA A 5 -8.78 19.66 -38.11
N LYS A 6 -8.43 18.45 -37.71
CA LYS A 6 -9.42 17.34 -37.52
C LYS A 6 -9.96 17.20 -36.09
N TYR A 7 -9.43 17.96 -35.12
CA TYR A 7 -9.84 17.90 -33.72
C TYR A 7 -10.74 19.02 -33.21
N VAL A 8 -11.03 20.00 -34.05
CA VAL A 8 -11.85 21.17 -33.65
C VAL A 8 -13.36 20.97 -33.94
N SER A 9 -13.76 19.92 -34.69
CA SER A 9 -15.20 19.68 -34.98
C SER A 9 -15.90 18.72 -33.99
N SER A 10 -15.21 18.25 -32.92
CA SER A 10 -15.82 17.36 -31.91
C SER A 10 -16.21 18.07 -30.60
N GLY A 11 -16.01 19.37 -30.48
CA GLY A 11 -16.36 20.16 -29.29
C GLY A 11 -17.86 20.20 -28.96
N SER A 12 -18.73 20.01 -29.97
CA SER A 12 -20.20 20.00 -29.76
C SER A 12 -20.74 18.64 -29.24
N ARG A 13 -19.97 17.56 -29.36
CA ARG A 13 -20.37 16.26 -28.79
C ARG A 13 -19.91 16.05 -27.33
N LEU A 14 -18.81 16.70 -26.91
CA LEU A 14 -18.40 16.69 -25.50
C LEU A 14 -19.33 17.56 -24.61
N ALA A 15 -19.81 18.68 -25.12
CA ALA A 15 -20.76 19.52 -24.37
C ALA A 15 -22.14 18.86 -24.17
N ALA A 16 -22.54 17.98 -25.08
CA ALA A 16 -23.79 17.21 -24.95
C ALA A 16 -23.68 16.01 -24.01
N LEU A 17 -22.45 15.53 -23.71
CA LEU A 17 -22.22 14.47 -22.74
C LEU A 17 -22.12 15.01 -21.30
N CYS A 18 -21.74 16.26 -21.10
CA CYS A 18 -21.70 16.89 -19.77
C CYS A 18 -23.08 17.33 -19.24
N GLN A 19 -24.16 17.32 -20.08
CA GLN A 19 -25.53 17.68 -19.68
C GLN A 19 -26.43 16.47 -19.37
N ARG A 20 -25.97 15.24 -19.56
CA ARG A 20 -26.69 14.08 -18.99
C ARG A 20 -26.27 13.94 -17.54
N GLY A 21 -27.07 14.48 -16.63
CA GLY A 21 -26.94 14.34 -15.19
C GLY A 21 -26.68 12.89 -14.81
N TYR A 22 -25.70 12.66 -13.95
CA TYR A 22 -25.52 11.42 -13.22
C TYR A 22 -26.74 11.21 -12.31
N SER A 23 -27.81 10.69 -12.90
CA SER A 23 -28.95 10.19 -12.16
C SER A 23 -28.75 8.69 -12.00
N SER A 24 -28.72 8.23 -10.77
CA SER A 24 -28.52 6.87 -10.24
C SER A 24 -27.09 6.32 -10.47
N ALA A 25 -26.34 6.16 -9.40
CA ALA A 25 -25.04 5.50 -9.37
C ALA A 25 -25.21 4.04 -9.82
N VAL A 26 -25.04 3.76 -11.11
CA VAL A 26 -24.87 2.41 -11.62
C VAL A 26 -23.56 1.90 -11.03
N SER A 27 -23.62 0.87 -10.20
CA SER A 27 -22.43 0.20 -9.70
C SER A 27 -21.50 -0.14 -10.87
N PRO A 28 -20.20 0.22 -10.84
CA PRO A 28 -19.27 -0.12 -11.91
C PRO A 28 -19.03 -1.64 -12.00
N PHE A 29 -19.64 -2.38 -11.10
CA PHE A 29 -19.50 -3.81 -10.88
C PHE A 29 -20.84 -4.51 -11.23
N VAL A 30 -20.77 -5.48 -12.12
CA VAL A 30 -21.93 -6.30 -12.49
C VAL A 30 -21.61 -7.75 -12.13
N PHE A 31 -22.44 -8.34 -11.26
CA PHE A 31 -22.40 -9.78 -10.99
C PHE A 31 -23.41 -10.51 -11.86
N SER A 32 -23.04 -11.66 -12.43
CA SER A 32 -24.01 -12.55 -13.04
C SER A 32 -25.02 -13.06 -12.00
N GLU A 33 -26.15 -13.58 -12.47
CA GLU A 33 -27.17 -14.13 -11.59
C GLU A 33 -26.64 -15.33 -10.79
N GLU A 34 -25.85 -16.19 -11.45
CA GLU A 34 -25.17 -17.33 -10.82
C GLU A 34 -24.25 -16.88 -9.67
N ILE A 35 -23.44 -15.84 -9.87
CA ILE A 35 -22.52 -15.32 -8.83
C ILE A 35 -23.27 -14.63 -7.70
N ARG A 36 -24.33 -13.88 -7.98
CA ARG A 36 -25.18 -13.29 -6.93
C ARG A 36 -25.80 -14.35 -6.05
N HIS A 37 -26.32 -15.40 -6.67
CA HIS A 37 -26.88 -16.55 -5.95
C HIS A 37 -25.82 -17.28 -5.13
N ALA A 38 -24.65 -17.56 -5.72
CA ALA A 38 -23.54 -18.20 -5.02
C ALA A 38 -23.09 -17.40 -3.79
N LYS A 39 -22.94 -16.08 -3.92
CA LYS A 39 -22.58 -15.20 -2.79
C LYS A 39 -23.65 -15.18 -1.70
N SER A 40 -24.93 -15.11 -2.07
CA SER A 40 -26.03 -15.10 -1.08
C SER A 40 -26.12 -16.40 -0.30
N LYS A 41 -25.75 -17.53 -0.90
CA LYS A 41 -25.69 -18.86 -0.26
C LYS A 41 -24.32 -19.21 0.32
N GLY A 42 -23.36 -18.30 0.19
CA GLY A 42 -22.01 -18.53 0.66
C GLY A 42 -21.34 -19.75 0.00
N GLN A 43 -21.62 -20.01 -1.28
CA GLN A 43 -20.97 -21.09 -2.04
C GLN A 43 -19.52 -20.73 -2.38
N PRO A 44 -18.62 -21.72 -2.55
CA PRO A 44 -17.26 -21.45 -2.99
C PRO A 44 -17.26 -20.93 -4.44
N ILE A 45 -16.52 -19.84 -4.69
CA ILE A 45 -16.42 -19.21 -6.01
C ILE A 45 -14.95 -19.22 -6.42
N VAL A 46 -14.69 -19.46 -7.71
CA VAL A 46 -13.37 -19.44 -8.33
C VAL A 46 -13.34 -18.42 -9.46
N ALA A 47 -12.47 -17.42 -9.35
CA ALA A 47 -12.25 -16.43 -10.41
C ALA A 47 -11.48 -17.05 -11.59
N LEU A 48 -11.77 -16.56 -12.81
CA LEU A 48 -11.10 -16.94 -14.05
C LEU A 48 -10.77 -15.70 -14.87
N GLU A 49 -9.59 -15.63 -15.47
CA GLU A 49 -9.22 -14.55 -16.39
C GLU A 49 -9.89 -14.71 -17.77
N SER A 50 -10.00 -13.61 -18.50
CA SER A 50 -10.54 -13.61 -19.87
C SER A 50 -9.50 -13.37 -20.98
N THR A 51 -8.29 -12.96 -20.64
CA THR A 51 -7.22 -12.78 -21.65
C THR A 51 -6.89 -14.09 -22.36
N ILE A 52 -6.96 -15.23 -21.70
CA ILE A 52 -6.75 -16.53 -22.31
C ILE A 52 -7.79 -16.82 -23.42
N ILE A 53 -8.99 -16.29 -23.30
CA ILE A 53 -10.09 -16.44 -24.27
C ILE A 53 -9.85 -15.58 -25.49
N THR A 54 -9.45 -14.32 -25.30
CA THR A 54 -9.38 -13.33 -26.40
C THR A 54 -8.01 -13.25 -27.08
N HIS A 55 -6.91 -13.56 -26.36
CA HIS A 55 -5.54 -13.36 -26.80
C HIS A 55 -4.67 -14.59 -26.62
N GLY A 56 -5.18 -15.67 -26.02
CA GLY A 56 -4.38 -16.85 -25.68
C GLY A 56 -4.57 -18.03 -26.61
N MET A 57 -5.73 -18.15 -27.25
CA MET A 57 -6.10 -19.31 -28.09
C MET A 57 -6.95 -18.88 -29.27
N PRO A 58 -6.86 -19.57 -30.45
CA PRO A 58 -7.74 -19.31 -31.59
C PRO A 58 -9.16 -19.79 -31.34
N TYR A 59 -10.14 -19.17 -32.01
CA TYR A 59 -11.51 -19.67 -32.08
C TYR A 59 -11.55 -20.91 -33.03
N PRO A 60 -12.31 -21.99 -32.69
CA PRO A 60 -13.23 -22.15 -31.61
C PRO A 60 -12.63 -22.71 -30.29
N GLN A 61 -11.35 -23.08 -30.25
CA GLN A 61 -10.69 -23.74 -29.12
C GLN A 61 -10.74 -22.88 -27.86
N ASN A 62 -10.68 -21.55 -28.00
CA ASN A 62 -10.79 -20.63 -26.88
C ASN A 62 -12.14 -20.76 -26.14
N LEU A 63 -13.26 -20.78 -26.87
CA LEU A 63 -14.61 -20.93 -26.31
C LEU A 63 -14.81 -22.31 -25.69
N GLU A 64 -14.41 -23.35 -26.41
CA GLU A 64 -14.52 -24.74 -25.95
C GLU A 64 -13.73 -24.96 -24.65
N THR A 65 -12.50 -24.44 -24.60
CA THR A 65 -11.66 -24.54 -23.40
C THR A 65 -12.26 -23.78 -22.23
N ALA A 66 -12.77 -22.55 -22.45
CA ALA A 66 -13.41 -21.77 -21.40
C ALA A 66 -14.62 -22.50 -20.80
N LYS A 67 -15.52 -23.04 -21.65
CA LYS A 67 -16.67 -23.83 -21.20
C LYS A 67 -16.24 -25.09 -20.43
N GLN A 68 -15.22 -25.79 -20.89
CA GLN A 68 -14.71 -26.99 -20.22
C GLN A 68 -14.10 -26.66 -18.86
N VAL A 69 -13.37 -25.55 -18.73
CA VAL A 69 -12.79 -25.07 -17.46
C VAL A 69 -13.89 -24.72 -16.47
N GLU A 70 -14.92 -23.96 -16.90
CA GLU A 70 -16.06 -23.63 -16.05
C GLU A 70 -16.81 -24.89 -15.58
N ASN A 71 -17.05 -25.85 -16.49
CA ASN A 71 -17.72 -27.12 -16.13
C ASN A 71 -16.91 -27.93 -15.12
N ILE A 72 -15.59 -28.02 -15.28
CA ILE A 72 -14.71 -28.68 -14.31
C ILE A 72 -14.88 -28.07 -12.92
N ILE A 73 -14.96 -26.75 -12.82
CA ILE A 73 -15.14 -26.04 -11.53
C ILE A 73 -16.52 -26.38 -10.94
N ARG A 74 -17.61 -26.39 -11.76
CA ARG A 74 -18.96 -26.75 -11.32
C ARG A 74 -19.03 -28.21 -10.85
N ASP A 75 -18.44 -29.13 -11.60
CA ASP A 75 -18.39 -30.56 -11.26
C ASP A 75 -17.68 -30.84 -9.93
N ARG A 76 -16.78 -29.93 -9.52
CA ARG A 76 -16.06 -29.98 -8.24
C ARG A 76 -16.78 -29.28 -7.10
N GLY A 77 -17.98 -28.73 -7.32
CA GLY A 77 -18.81 -28.10 -6.29
C GLY A 77 -18.48 -26.63 -6.01
N ALA A 78 -17.73 -25.97 -6.87
CA ALA A 78 -17.48 -24.53 -6.83
C ALA A 78 -18.20 -23.83 -8.00
N VAL A 79 -18.36 -22.51 -7.92
CA VAL A 79 -19.01 -21.68 -8.94
C VAL A 79 -17.93 -20.91 -9.71
N PRO A 80 -17.83 -21.05 -11.04
CA PRO A 80 -16.87 -20.30 -11.84
C PRO A 80 -17.30 -18.84 -12.03
N ALA A 81 -16.35 -17.92 -11.94
CA ALA A 81 -16.54 -16.50 -12.17
C ALA A 81 -15.55 -15.99 -13.20
N THR A 82 -15.82 -16.19 -14.49
CA THR A 82 -15.03 -15.57 -15.56
C THR A 82 -15.22 -14.07 -15.53
N ILE A 83 -14.14 -13.30 -15.52
CA ILE A 83 -14.13 -11.84 -15.31
C ILE A 83 -13.69 -11.13 -16.58
N ALA A 84 -14.48 -10.15 -17.02
CA ALA A 84 -14.19 -9.29 -18.18
C ALA A 84 -14.81 -7.89 -18.00
N ILE A 85 -14.39 -6.93 -18.81
CA ILE A 85 -15.08 -5.66 -18.95
C ILE A 85 -15.93 -5.75 -20.22
N LEU A 86 -17.23 -5.59 -20.08
CA LEU A 86 -18.17 -5.58 -21.19
C LEU A 86 -18.87 -4.21 -21.27
N LYS A 87 -18.70 -3.52 -22.39
CA LYS A 87 -19.27 -2.17 -22.60
C LYS A 87 -18.99 -1.20 -21.46
N GLY A 88 -17.75 -1.23 -20.97
CA GLY A 88 -17.28 -0.39 -19.85
C GLY A 88 -17.70 -0.84 -18.45
N GLN A 89 -18.38 -1.98 -18.31
CA GLN A 89 -18.78 -2.52 -17.00
C GLN A 89 -17.91 -3.72 -16.63
N LEU A 90 -17.29 -3.68 -15.43
CA LEU A 90 -16.54 -4.80 -14.90
C LEU A 90 -17.52 -5.90 -14.47
N THR A 91 -17.56 -6.98 -15.24
CA THR A 91 -18.51 -8.10 -15.09
C THR A 91 -17.81 -9.28 -14.45
N VAL A 92 -18.38 -9.79 -13.36
CA VAL A 92 -17.90 -10.96 -12.59
C VAL A 92 -18.90 -12.11 -12.78
N GLY A 93 -18.42 -13.16 -13.45
CA GLY A 93 -19.25 -14.22 -13.99
C GLY A 93 -19.90 -13.80 -15.31
N LEU A 94 -19.60 -14.54 -16.38
CA LEU A 94 -20.18 -14.29 -17.71
C LEU A 94 -21.32 -15.29 -17.97
N SER A 95 -22.39 -14.83 -18.63
CA SER A 95 -23.36 -15.76 -19.19
C SER A 95 -22.76 -16.50 -20.40
N GLU A 96 -23.41 -17.56 -20.84
CA GLU A 96 -22.94 -18.34 -22.00
C GLU A 96 -22.92 -17.48 -23.26
N GLU A 97 -23.89 -16.56 -23.44
CA GLU A 97 -23.93 -15.60 -24.55
C GLU A 97 -22.78 -14.60 -24.46
N GLN A 98 -22.49 -14.06 -23.26
CA GLN A 98 -21.38 -13.14 -23.04
C GLN A 98 -20.03 -13.81 -23.27
N LEU A 99 -19.87 -15.05 -22.83
CA LEU A 99 -18.66 -15.84 -23.06
C LEU A 99 -18.46 -16.11 -24.56
N SER A 100 -19.53 -16.51 -25.28
CA SER A 100 -19.52 -16.72 -26.71
C SER A 100 -19.23 -15.42 -27.50
N TYR A 101 -19.81 -14.31 -27.08
CA TYR A 101 -19.52 -12.99 -27.63
C TYR A 101 -18.04 -12.64 -27.46
N LEU A 102 -17.51 -12.73 -26.25
CA LEU A 102 -16.14 -12.36 -25.94
C LEU A 102 -15.11 -13.21 -26.73
N ALA A 103 -15.39 -14.50 -26.90
CA ALA A 103 -14.51 -15.42 -27.65
C ALA A 103 -14.39 -15.08 -29.14
N GLN A 104 -15.35 -14.36 -29.72
CA GLN A 104 -15.38 -13.99 -31.14
C GLN A 104 -15.15 -12.50 -31.38
N ALA A 105 -15.26 -11.66 -30.32
CA ALA A 105 -15.16 -10.22 -30.42
C ALA A 105 -13.78 -9.78 -30.90
N ARG A 106 -13.75 -8.82 -31.85
CA ARG A 106 -12.52 -8.20 -32.35
C ARG A 106 -12.29 -6.86 -31.63
N GLY A 107 -11.02 -6.53 -31.39
CA GLY A 107 -10.67 -5.24 -30.79
C GLY A 107 -10.87 -5.18 -29.26
N VAL A 108 -11.07 -6.31 -28.61
CA VAL A 108 -11.10 -6.41 -27.14
C VAL A 108 -9.75 -6.00 -26.59
N VAL A 109 -9.72 -5.03 -25.69
CA VAL A 109 -8.47 -4.50 -25.13
C VAL A 109 -7.96 -5.42 -24.04
N LYS A 110 -6.67 -5.77 -24.09
CA LYS A 110 -6.00 -6.50 -22.98
C LYS A 110 -5.91 -5.58 -21.77
N ALA A 111 -6.64 -5.91 -20.69
CA ALA A 111 -6.88 -5.06 -19.55
C ALA A 111 -6.04 -5.48 -18.33
N SER A 112 -4.98 -4.75 -18.06
CA SER A 112 -4.21 -4.79 -16.80
C SER A 112 -4.62 -3.61 -15.92
N ARG A 113 -4.02 -3.43 -14.74
CA ARG A 113 -4.37 -2.34 -13.78
C ARG A 113 -4.52 -0.99 -14.46
N ARG A 114 -3.52 -0.56 -15.24
CA ARG A 114 -3.51 0.76 -15.91
C ARG A 114 -4.60 0.93 -16.97
N ASP A 115 -5.12 -0.18 -17.51
CA ASP A 115 -6.07 -0.16 -18.63
C ASP A 115 -7.53 -0.18 -18.13
N LEU A 116 -7.81 -0.59 -16.89
CA LEU A 116 -9.18 -0.74 -16.37
C LEU A 116 -9.98 0.55 -16.46
N ALA A 117 -9.50 1.63 -15.87
CA ALA A 117 -10.22 2.90 -15.84
C ALA A 117 -10.45 3.51 -17.25
N PRO A 118 -9.46 3.57 -18.16
CA PRO A 118 -9.67 4.05 -19.53
C PRO A 118 -10.68 3.22 -20.32
N ILE A 119 -10.62 1.86 -20.21
CA ILE A 119 -11.57 0.97 -20.90
C ILE A 119 -12.99 1.20 -20.39
N MET A 120 -13.16 1.26 -19.06
CA MET A 120 -14.46 1.48 -18.44
C MET A 120 -15.03 2.88 -18.79
N ALA A 121 -14.22 3.92 -18.74
CA ALA A 121 -14.62 5.28 -19.08
C ALA A 121 -15.01 5.44 -20.54
N ALA A 122 -14.33 4.71 -21.44
CA ALA A 122 -14.64 4.73 -22.86
C ALA A 122 -15.79 3.81 -23.28
N GLY A 123 -16.37 3.03 -22.36
CA GLY A 123 -17.43 2.07 -22.67
C GLY A 123 -16.98 0.91 -23.56
N LEU A 124 -15.69 0.55 -23.53
CA LEU A 124 -15.08 -0.49 -24.37
C LEU A 124 -15.17 -1.87 -23.74
N ASP A 125 -14.89 -2.90 -24.57
CA ASP A 125 -14.70 -4.25 -24.08
C ASP A 125 -13.23 -4.50 -23.71
N GLY A 126 -13.01 -5.15 -22.57
CA GLY A 126 -11.70 -5.49 -22.05
C GLY A 126 -11.62 -6.93 -21.52
N ALA A 127 -10.54 -7.61 -21.85
CA ALA A 127 -10.22 -8.93 -21.32
C ALA A 127 -9.19 -8.77 -20.20
N THR A 128 -9.55 -9.18 -18.99
CA THR A 128 -8.69 -9.05 -17.82
C THR A 128 -7.50 -10.02 -17.89
N THR A 129 -6.30 -9.46 -17.64
CA THR A 129 -5.07 -10.24 -17.39
C THR A 129 -5.11 -10.83 -15.99
N VAL A 130 -4.08 -11.60 -15.62
CA VAL A 130 -3.91 -12.06 -14.23
C VAL A 130 -4.02 -10.88 -13.26
N ALA A 131 -3.30 -9.78 -13.49
CA ALA A 131 -3.39 -8.56 -12.66
C ALA A 131 -4.82 -7.98 -12.62
N GLY A 132 -5.45 -7.81 -13.76
CA GLY A 132 -6.83 -7.30 -13.84
C GLY A 132 -7.83 -8.20 -13.12
N THR A 133 -7.64 -9.52 -13.22
CA THR A 133 -8.49 -10.52 -12.57
C THR A 133 -8.29 -10.55 -11.05
N ILE A 134 -7.05 -10.46 -10.56
CA ILE A 134 -6.73 -10.36 -9.12
C ILE A 134 -7.44 -9.13 -8.52
N ILE A 135 -7.35 -7.98 -9.18
CA ILE A 135 -8.03 -6.75 -8.73
C ILE A 135 -9.54 -6.97 -8.62
N ALA A 136 -10.15 -7.51 -9.67
CA ALA A 136 -11.60 -7.74 -9.70
C ALA A 136 -12.05 -8.81 -8.69
N ALA A 137 -11.29 -9.90 -8.54
CA ALA A 137 -11.53 -10.96 -7.58
C ALA A 137 -11.47 -10.43 -6.14
N ASN A 138 -10.45 -9.62 -5.83
CA ASN A 138 -10.31 -8.98 -4.53
C ASN A 138 -11.47 -8.03 -4.23
N LEU A 139 -11.84 -7.16 -5.18
CA LEU A 139 -13.01 -6.28 -5.06
C LEU A 139 -14.33 -7.06 -4.91
N ALA A 140 -14.41 -8.26 -5.49
CA ALA A 140 -15.57 -9.13 -5.41
C ALA A 140 -15.55 -10.07 -4.19
N ASP A 141 -14.53 -10.03 -3.33
CA ASP A 141 -14.26 -10.99 -2.24
C ASP A 141 -14.31 -12.45 -2.74
N ILE A 142 -13.58 -12.72 -3.82
CA ILE A 142 -13.36 -14.07 -4.35
C ILE A 142 -11.93 -14.48 -4.02
N PRO A 143 -11.72 -15.40 -3.08
CA PRO A 143 -10.38 -15.66 -2.52
C PRO A 143 -9.49 -16.56 -3.38
N VAL A 144 -10.06 -17.29 -4.34
CA VAL A 144 -9.33 -18.24 -5.20
C VAL A 144 -9.48 -17.87 -6.65
N PHE A 145 -8.37 -17.79 -7.35
CA PHE A 145 -8.29 -17.49 -8.78
C PHE A 145 -7.47 -18.57 -9.49
N VAL A 146 -7.95 -19.02 -10.64
CA VAL A 146 -7.29 -20.04 -11.48
C VAL A 146 -6.87 -19.44 -12.81
N THR A 147 -5.64 -19.69 -13.20
CA THR A 147 -5.08 -19.29 -14.50
C THR A 147 -4.18 -20.39 -15.06
N GLY A 148 -3.74 -20.27 -16.31
CA GLY A 148 -2.74 -21.15 -16.90
C GLY A 148 -1.36 -20.91 -16.30
N GLY A 149 -0.91 -19.65 -16.26
CA GLY A 149 0.36 -19.25 -15.71
C GLY A 149 0.45 -17.75 -15.52
N ILE A 150 1.17 -17.33 -14.48
CA ILE A 150 1.37 -15.91 -14.17
C ILE A 150 2.41 -15.27 -15.11
N GLY A 151 2.34 -13.96 -15.23
CA GLY A 151 3.43 -13.14 -15.75
C GLY A 151 4.62 -13.14 -14.78
N GLY A 152 5.73 -12.61 -15.22
CA GLY A 152 6.96 -12.61 -14.44
C GLY A 152 7.90 -11.50 -14.87
N VAL A 153 9.16 -11.61 -14.47
CA VAL A 153 10.26 -10.79 -14.97
C VAL A 153 10.62 -11.29 -16.38
N HIS A 154 10.67 -10.39 -17.35
CA HIS A 154 11.07 -10.77 -18.72
C HIS A 154 12.55 -11.18 -18.77
N ARG A 155 12.90 -12.05 -19.73
CA ARG A 155 14.29 -12.35 -20.02
C ARG A 155 14.97 -11.04 -20.42
N HIS A 156 16.17 -10.81 -19.89
CA HIS A 156 16.87 -9.50 -19.94
C HIS A 156 16.15 -8.37 -19.19
N GLY A 157 15.31 -8.70 -18.20
CA GLY A 157 14.63 -7.74 -17.35
C GLY A 157 15.58 -6.80 -16.57
N GLU A 158 16.83 -7.21 -16.36
CA GLU A 158 17.90 -6.36 -15.82
C GLU A 158 18.25 -5.15 -16.69
N LYS A 159 17.96 -5.22 -18.01
CA LYS A 159 18.18 -4.13 -18.96
C LYS A 159 16.93 -3.33 -19.25
N THR A 160 15.79 -4.00 -19.31
CA THR A 160 14.53 -3.39 -19.76
C THR A 160 13.60 -2.98 -18.62
N LEU A 161 13.82 -3.51 -17.40
CA LEU A 161 12.89 -3.44 -16.27
C LEU A 161 11.46 -3.90 -16.62
N ASP A 162 11.33 -4.74 -17.66
CA ASP A 162 10.02 -5.27 -18.04
C ASP A 162 9.58 -6.37 -17.06
N ILE A 163 8.77 -5.96 -16.12
CA ILE A 163 8.21 -6.79 -15.04
C ILE A 163 6.69 -6.76 -15.16
N SER A 164 6.09 -7.94 -15.19
CA SER A 164 4.64 -8.05 -15.27
C SER A 164 3.94 -7.39 -14.09
N ALA A 165 2.87 -6.64 -14.35
CA ALA A 165 1.99 -6.10 -13.32
C ALA A 165 1.35 -7.19 -12.45
N ASP A 166 1.31 -8.43 -12.89
CA ASP A 166 0.79 -9.58 -12.14
C ASP A 166 1.52 -9.74 -10.81
N LEU A 167 2.84 -9.55 -10.80
CA LEU A 167 3.66 -9.70 -9.60
C LEU A 167 3.35 -8.63 -8.55
N ASN A 168 3.13 -7.39 -8.98
CA ASN A 168 2.74 -6.29 -8.10
C ASN A 168 1.35 -6.50 -7.52
N GLU A 169 0.40 -7.03 -8.31
CA GLU A 169 -0.94 -7.29 -7.82
C GLU A 169 -0.98 -8.47 -6.84
N LEU A 170 -0.16 -9.49 -7.06
CA LEU A 170 0.05 -10.57 -6.09
C LEU A 170 0.57 -10.03 -4.75
N GLY A 171 1.46 -9.04 -4.75
CA GLY A 171 1.97 -8.40 -3.53
C GLY A 171 0.96 -7.46 -2.83
N ARG A 172 -0.21 -7.19 -3.43
CA ARG A 172 -1.20 -6.20 -2.93
C ARG A 172 -2.57 -6.78 -2.64
N SER A 173 -2.74 -8.07 -2.78
CA SER A 173 -4.06 -8.72 -2.75
C SER A 173 -3.96 -10.07 -2.07
N ASP A 174 -4.89 -10.38 -1.19
CA ASP A 174 -4.93 -11.63 -0.42
C ASP A 174 -5.56 -12.81 -1.20
N THR A 175 -5.45 -12.79 -2.52
CA THR A 175 -5.99 -13.82 -3.42
C THR A 175 -5.00 -14.97 -3.57
N LEU A 176 -5.47 -16.22 -3.46
CA LEU A 176 -4.69 -17.40 -3.82
C LEU A 176 -4.84 -17.67 -5.31
N VAL A 177 -3.71 -17.69 -6.02
CA VAL A 177 -3.64 -17.93 -7.47
C VAL A 177 -3.10 -19.32 -7.74
N VAL A 178 -3.91 -20.15 -8.39
CA VAL A 178 -3.52 -21.50 -8.85
C VAL A 178 -3.10 -21.41 -10.32
N CYS A 179 -1.86 -21.82 -10.61
CA CYS A 179 -1.28 -21.73 -11.95
C CYS A 179 -0.25 -22.83 -12.17
N SER A 180 0.22 -23.02 -13.40
CA SER A 180 1.33 -23.93 -13.68
C SER A 180 2.72 -23.24 -13.64
N GLY A 181 2.84 -22.29 -12.70
CA GLY A 181 4.04 -21.49 -12.53
C GLY A 181 4.06 -20.23 -13.41
N VAL A 182 5.26 -19.75 -13.66
CA VAL A 182 5.53 -18.59 -14.53
C VAL A 182 5.48 -19.04 -15.98
N LYS A 183 4.93 -18.23 -16.89
CA LYS A 183 4.97 -18.50 -18.33
C LYS A 183 6.41 -18.73 -18.78
N SER A 184 6.66 -19.83 -19.46
CA SER A 184 8.01 -20.34 -19.82
C SER A 184 8.88 -19.37 -20.63
N ILE A 185 8.27 -18.35 -21.23
CA ILE A 185 8.94 -17.29 -21.99
C ILE A 185 9.67 -16.28 -21.07
N LEU A 186 9.44 -16.36 -19.77
CA LEU A 186 9.92 -15.41 -18.77
C LEU A 186 11.08 -15.98 -17.95
N ASP A 187 11.73 -15.15 -17.14
CA ASP A 187 12.80 -15.54 -16.24
C ASP A 187 12.21 -16.03 -14.90
N ILE A 188 12.21 -17.34 -14.70
CA ILE A 188 11.60 -17.97 -13.52
C ILE A 188 12.38 -17.61 -12.25
N GLY A 189 13.70 -17.67 -12.29
CA GLY A 189 14.54 -17.39 -11.12
C GLY A 189 14.32 -15.97 -10.59
N ARG A 190 14.44 -14.97 -11.47
CA ARG A 190 14.18 -13.56 -11.10
C ARG A 190 12.73 -13.31 -10.70
N THR A 191 11.80 -14.05 -11.26
CA THR A 191 10.38 -13.92 -10.87
C THR A 191 10.16 -14.41 -9.44
N LEU A 192 10.79 -15.51 -9.03
CA LEU A 192 10.69 -16.02 -7.66
C LEU A 192 11.30 -15.03 -6.65
N GLU A 193 12.47 -14.46 -6.95
CA GLU A 193 13.10 -13.42 -6.13
C GLU A 193 12.22 -12.15 -6.02
N TYR A 194 11.59 -11.76 -7.12
CA TYR A 194 10.68 -10.60 -7.09
C TYR A 194 9.42 -10.87 -6.27
N LEU A 195 8.86 -12.08 -6.35
CA LEU A 195 7.70 -12.48 -5.53
C LEU A 195 8.06 -12.51 -4.05
N GLU A 196 9.26 -12.98 -3.68
CA GLU A 196 9.77 -12.91 -2.31
C GLU A 196 9.84 -11.47 -1.81
N THR A 197 10.42 -10.57 -2.60
CA THR A 197 10.49 -9.12 -2.29
C THR A 197 9.11 -8.51 -2.08
N GLN A 198 8.09 -8.97 -2.82
CA GLN A 198 6.70 -8.52 -2.67
C GLN A 198 5.96 -9.19 -1.50
N GLY A 199 6.60 -10.12 -0.78
CA GLY A 199 5.99 -10.85 0.33
C GLY A 199 4.94 -11.87 -0.10
N VAL A 200 5.01 -12.37 -1.33
CA VAL A 200 4.08 -13.35 -1.88
C VAL A 200 4.48 -14.74 -1.44
N CYS A 201 3.56 -15.49 -0.84
CA CYS A 201 3.77 -16.89 -0.49
C CYS A 201 3.75 -17.76 -1.75
N VAL A 202 4.87 -18.43 -2.07
CA VAL A 202 4.97 -19.31 -3.24
C VAL A 202 5.06 -20.77 -2.81
N CYS A 203 4.11 -21.60 -3.24
CA CYS A 203 4.01 -23.03 -2.93
C CYS A 203 4.04 -23.87 -4.20
N ALA A 204 4.87 -24.90 -4.26
CA ALA A 204 4.73 -25.98 -5.24
C ALA A 204 3.64 -26.95 -4.77
N PHE A 205 2.79 -27.41 -5.69
CA PHE A 205 1.73 -28.38 -5.40
C PHE A 205 2.23 -29.81 -5.61
N GLY A 206 2.19 -30.65 -4.57
CA GLY A 206 2.61 -32.04 -4.58
C GLY A 206 3.75 -32.34 -3.60
N GLU A 207 4.46 -33.45 -3.81
CA GLU A 207 5.47 -33.94 -2.86
C GLU A 207 6.84 -33.25 -3.00
N SER A 208 7.08 -32.52 -4.09
CA SER A 208 8.35 -31.86 -4.37
C SER A 208 8.26 -30.34 -4.17
N HIS A 209 9.38 -29.73 -3.81
CA HIS A 209 9.56 -28.26 -3.86
C HIS A 209 9.89 -27.75 -5.27
N GLU A 210 10.01 -28.63 -6.25
CA GLU A 210 10.34 -28.24 -7.63
C GLU A 210 9.25 -27.31 -8.20
N PHE A 211 9.65 -26.14 -8.65
CA PHE A 211 8.73 -25.15 -9.23
C PHE A 211 8.49 -25.50 -10.72
N PRO A 212 7.24 -25.62 -11.17
CA PRO A 212 6.97 -25.99 -12.58
C PRO A 212 7.23 -24.82 -13.52
N ALA A 213 7.60 -25.14 -14.78
CA ALA A 213 7.90 -24.18 -15.83
C ALA A 213 6.84 -24.17 -16.94
N PHE A 214 5.57 -24.12 -16.57
CA PHE A 214 4.41 -24.03 -17.46
C PHE A 214 4.24 -25.27 -18.36
N TYR A 215 5.05 -25.42 -19.42
CA TYR A 215 4.99 -26.57 -20.30
C TYR A 215 5.78 -27.80 -19.81
N THR A 216 6.65 -27.59 -18.83
CA THR A 216 7.46 -28.67 -18.24
C THR A 216 7.16 -28.77 -16.75
N ARG A 217 7.34 -29.99 -16.21
CA ARG A 217 7.08 -30.26 -14.78
C ARG A 217 8.16 -29.70 -13.86
N ARG A 218 9.34 -29.38 -14.41
CA ARG A 218 10.51 -28.90 -13.68
C ARG A 218 11.06 -27.65 -14.34
N SER A 219 11.58 -26.75 -13.54
CA SER A 219 12.24 -25.52 -13.99
C SER A 219 13.70 -25.44 -13.57
N GLY A 220 14.17 -26.38 -12.75
CA GLY A 220 15.45 -26.28 -12.07
C GLY A 220 15.45 -25.31 -10.87
N HIS A 221 14.32 -24.64 -10.58
CA HIS A 221 14.15 -23.74 -9.44
C HIS A 221 13.23 -24.38 -8.38
N ARG A 222 13.42 -23.99 -7.13
CA ARG A 222 12.63 -24.51 -6.00
C ARG A 222 11.72 -23.43 -5.44
N ALA A 223 10.46 -23.80 -5.18
CA ALA A 223 9.57 -22.97 -4.40
C ALA A 223 9.98 -23.00 -2.91
N PRO A 224 9.87 -21.89 -2.16
CA PRO A 224 10.19 -21.87 -0.72
C PRO A 224 9.30 -22.82 0.06
N HIS A 225 8.05 -23.00 -0.35
CA HIS A 225 7.08 -23.87 0.32
C HIS A 225 6.49 -24.90 -0.63
N ARG A 226 5.86 -25.94 -0.07
CA ARG A 226 5.04 -26.90 -0.80
C ARG A 226 3.74 -27.16 -0.07
N VAL A 227 2.72 -27.54 -0.81
CA VAL A 227 1.42 -28.01 -0.32
C VAL A 227 1.09 -29.34 -1.01
N THR A 228 0.74 -30.35 -0.22
CA THR A 228 0.55 -31.71 -0.74
C THR A 228 -0.88 -31.93 -1.28
N ASP A 229 -1.84 -31.15 -0.78
CA ASP A 229 -3.25 -31.28 -1.12
C ASP A 229 -4.00 -29.93 -1.05
N ALA A 230 -5.23 -29.93 -1.53
CA ALA A 230 -6.09 -28.76 -1.57
C ALA A 230 -6.45 -28.23 -0.15
N GLY A 231 -6.59 -29.13 0.84
CA GLY A 231 -6.87 -28.75 2.22
C GLY A 231 -5.69 -28.00 2.84
N GLN A 232 -4.45 -28.41 2.57
CA GLN A 232 -3.27 -27.69 3.05
C GLN A 232 -3.16 -26.31 2.40
N ALA A 233 -3.41 -26.20 1.09
CA ALA A 233 -3.44 -24.92 0.39
C ALA A 233 -4.53 -23.98 0.95
N ALA A 234 -5.72 -24.52 1.24
CA ALA A 234 -6.81 -23.79 1.87
C ALA A 234 -6.43 -23.28 3.28
N ARG A 235 -5.70 -24.07 4.07
CA ARG A 235 -5.20 -23.63 5.39
C ARG A 235 -4.16 -22.53 5.27
N VAL A 236 -3.27 -22.56 4.25
CA VAL A 236 -2.32 -21.47 3.98
C VAL A 236 -3.08 -20.18 3.68
N LEU A 237 -4.08 -20.22 2.78
CA LEU A 237 -4.92 -19.07 2.47
C LEU A 237 -5.68 -18.56 3.70
N HIS A 238 -6.24 -19.47 4.51
CA HIS A 238 -6.95 -19.10 5.74
C HIS A 238 -6.02 -18.41 6.73
N ALA A 239 -4.82 -18.94 6.96
CA ALA A 239 -3.82 -18.34 7.84
C ALA A 239 -3.37 -16.96 7.35
N ALA A 240 -3.08 -16.81 6.04
CA ALA A 240 -2.67 -15.53 5.45
C ALA A 240 -3.77 -14.46 5.61
N ARG A 241 -5.03 -14.80 5.38
CA ARG A 241 -6.17 -13.90 5.57
C ARG A 241 -6.43 -13.59 7.05
N THR A 242 -6.30 -14.56 7.94
CA THR A 242 -6.44 -14.36 9.39
C THR A 242 -5.35 -13.42 9.93
N LEU A 243 -4.14 -13.54 9.42
CA LEU A 243 -3.01 -12.63 9.76
C LEU A 243 -3.13 -11.25 9.10
N GLY A 244 -4.04 -11.07 8.15
CA GLY A 244 -4.19 -9.80 7.42
C GLY A 244 -2.96 -9.42 6.61
N LEU A 245 -2.22 -10.39 6.05
CA LEU A 245 -0.94 -10.12 5.35
C LEU A 245 -1.11 -9.25 4.11
N ALA A 246 -2.32 -9.22 3.51
CA ALA A 246 -2.66 -8.45 2.32
C ALA A 246 -1.72 -8.71 1.13
N SER A 247 -1.04 -9.86 1.11
CA SER A 247 -0.25 -10.39 0.00
C SER A 247 -0.80 -11.73 -0.45
N GLY A 248 -0.68 -12.01 -1.75
CA GLY A 248 -1.24 -13.21 -2.38
C GLY A 248 -0.45 -14.47 -2.07
N THR A 249 -1.06 -15.59 -2.42
CA THR A 249 -0.43 -16.90 -2.41
C THR A 249 -0.42 -17.46 -3.82
N VAL A 250 0.71 -17.94 -4.30
CA VAL A 250 0.83 -18.67 -5.57
C VAL A 250 0.93 -20.17 -5.26
N VAL A 251 0.02 -20.96 -5.81
CA VAL A 251 0.09 -22.42 -5.78
C VAL A 251 0.42 -22.90 -7.20
N ALA A 252 1.65 -23.30 -7.38
CA ALA A 252 2.18 -23.74 -8.67
C ALA A 252 1.97 -25.24 -8.87
N VAL A 253 1.04 -25.60 -9.77
CA VAL A 253 0.61 -26.97 -10.07
C VAL A 253 1.35 -27.48 -11.31
N PRO A 254 2.13 -28.55 -11.22
CA PRO A 254 2.80 -29.10 -12.41
C PRO A 254 1.80 -29.63 -13.43
N ILE A 255 2.11 -29.42 -14.71
CA ILE A 255 1.34 -29.99 -15.83
C ILE A 255 1.23 -31.52 -15.69
N PRO A 256 0.08 -32.14 -16.05
CA PRO A 256 -0.02 -33.59 -16.08
C PRO A 256 1.09 -34.22 -16.94
N GLU A 257 1.62 -35.34 -16.49
CA GLU A 257 2.83 -35.94 -17.06
C GLU A 257 2.68 -36.31 -18.55
N GLU A 258 1.49 -36.77 -18.92
CA GLU A 258 1.12 -37.15 -20.30
C GLU A 258 1.12 -35.97 -21.28
N TYR A 259 1.05 -34.73 -20.80
CA TYR A 259 1.04 -33.50 -21.60
C TYR A 259 2.32 -32.67 -21.43
N ALA A 260 3.25 -33.12 -20.57
CA ALA A 260 4.51 -32.40 -20.33
C ALA A 260 5.38 -32.47 -21.61
N MET A 261 5.92 -31.32 -21.97
CA MET A 261 6.80 -31.22 -23.15
C MET A 261 8.25 -31.47 -22.76
N ASP A 262 9.06 -31.88 -23.77
CA ASP A 262 10.51 -31.95 -23.59
C ASP A 262 11.11 -30.57 -23.43
N GLU A 263 11.97 -30.42 -22.41
CA GLU A 263 12.56 -29.13 -22.03
C GLU A 263 13.41 -28.51 -23.14
N LYS A 264 14.18 -29.34 -23.88
CA LYS A 264 15.05 -28.83 -24.94
C LYS A 264 14.24 -28.34 -26.15
N ILE A 265 13.21 -29.07 -26.51
CA ILE A 265 12.35 -28.74 -27.67
C ILE A 265 11.63 -27.41 -27.38
N ILE A 266 11.09 -27.26 -26.18
CA ILE A 266 10.34 -26.04 -25.84
C ILE A 266 11.27 -24.82 -25.66
N GLU A 267 12.46 -25.00 -25.11
CA GLU A 267 13.43 -23.91 -24.94
C GLU A 267 13.98 -23.42 -26.30
N GLU A 268 14.23 -24.35 -27.25
CA GLU A 268 14.62 -24.00 -28.63
C GLU A 268 13.51 -23.19 -29.32
N ALA A 269 12.26 -23.62 -29.19
CA ALA A 269 11.12 -22.94 -29.78
C ALA A 269 10.93 -21.53 -29.19
N ILE A 270 11.05 -21.38 -27.86
CA ILE A 270 10.97 -20.09 -27.17
C ILE A 270 12.10 -19.16 -27.58
N SER A 271 13.34 -19.67 -27.60
CA SER A 271 14.51 -18.88 -27.99
C SER A 271 14.45 -18.42 -29.45
N GLY A 272 13.87 -19.23 -30.33
CA GLY A 272 13.57 -18.85 -31.70
C GLY A 272 12.54 -17.75 -31.81
N ALA A 273 11.44 -17.89 -31.07
CA ALA A 273 10.34 -16.91 -31.04
C ALA A 273 10.76 -15.56 -30.45
N LEU A 274 11.62 -15.55 -29.41
CA LEU A 274 12.18 -14.34 -28.83
C LEU A 274 13.03 -13.55 -29.81
N ARG A 275 13.96 -14.25 -30.53
CA ARG A 275 14.76 -13.62 -31.58
C ARG A 275 13.89 -13.06 -32.71
N GLU A 276 12.81 -13.76 -33.07
CA GLU A 276 11.89 -13.29 -34.11
C GLU A 276 11.11 -12.03 -33.63
N ALA A 277 10.68 -11.99 -32.36
CA ALA A 277 10.04 -10.82 -31.78
C ALA A 277 10.96 -9.60 -31.78
N GLU A 278 12.21 -9.78 -31.37
CA GLU A 278 13.25 -8.75 -31.38
C GLU A 278 13.50 -8.20 -32.79
N ASN A 279 13.68 -9.09 -33.80
CA ASN A 279 13.86 -8.70 -35.18
C ASN A 279 12.66 -7.95 -35.80
N LYS A 280 11.45 -8.22 -35.31
CA LYS A 280 10.22 -7.55 -35.73
C LYS A 280 9.89 -6.29 -34.93
N GLY A 281 10.69 -5.93 -33.92
CA GLY A 281 10.46 -4.77 -33.09
C GLY A 281 9.17 -4.90 -32.24
N ILE A 282 8.82 -6.08 -31.76
CA ILE A 282 7.63 -6.34 -30.93
C ILE A 282 8.03 -6.16 -29.46
N PHE A 283 7.39 -5.23 -28.76
CA PHE A 283 7.70 -4.87 -27.39
C PHE A 283 6.47 -4.83 -26.49
N GLY A 284 6.69 -4.88 -25.15
CA GLY A 284 5.68 -4.68 -24.12
C GLY A 284 4.56 -5.72 -24.17
N LYS A 285 3.30 -5.28 -24.11
CA LYS A 285 2.13 -6.18 -23.99
C LYS A 285 1.90 -7.12 -25.18
N GLU A 286 2.49 -6.83 -26.35
CA GLU A 286 2.32 -7.62 -27.57
C GLU A 286 3.32 -8.81 -27.63
N VAL A 287 4.39 -8.81 -26.84
CA VAL A 287 5.43 -9.85 -26.81
C VAL A 287 4.82 -11.21 -26.45
N THR A 288 4.08 -11.29 -25.35
CA THR A 288 3.52 -12.56 -24.87
C THR A 288 2.58 -13.25 -25.88
N PRO A 289 1.56 -12.58 -26.46
CA PRO A 289 0.71 -13.19 -27.48
C PRO A 289 1.50 -13.65 -28.72
N PHE A 290 2.46 -12.84 -29.18
CA PHE A 290 3.30 -13.17 -30.33
C PHE A 290 4.11 -14.45 -30.10
N ILE A 291 4.82 -14.52 -28.95
CA ILE A 291 5.67 -15.68 -28.65
C ILE A 291 4.83 -16.94 -28.46
N LEU A 292 3.68 -16.87 -27.78
CA LEU A 292 2.80 -18.03 -27.64
C LEU A 292 2.33 -18.57 -28.99
N SER A 293 1.99 -17.68 -29.93
CA SER A 293 1.64 -18.08 -31.32
C SER A 293 2.82 -18.68 -32.08
N ALA A 294 3.99 -18.06 -31.98
CA ALA A 294 5.21 -18.56 -32.67
C ALA A 294 5.63 -19.94 -32.11
N VAL A 295 5.57 -20.12 -30.79
CA VAL A 295 5.86 -21.42 -30.15
C VAL A 295 4.84 -22.49 -30.56
N ALA A 296 3.54 -22.13 -30.62
CA ALA A 296 2.51 -23.06 -31.09
C ALA A 296 2.79 -23.56 -32.53
N ASN A 297 3.21 -22.66 -33.43
CA ASN A 297 3.58 -22.98 -34.78
C ASN A 297 4.85 -23.86 -34.81
N ALA A 298 5.89 -23.49 -34.06
CA ALA A 298 7.15 -24.25 -34.01
C ALA A 298 6.98 -25.66 -33.42
N THR A 299 6.00 -25.87 -32.55
CA THR A 299 5.70 -27.17 -31.92
C THR A 299 4.56 -27.92 -32.60
N SER A 300 4.13 -27.52 -33.81
CA SER A 300 3.00 -28.12 -34.52
C SER A 300 1.74 -28.28 -33.68
N GLY A 301 1.45 -27.32 -32.81
CA GLY A 301 0.27 -27.31 -31.97
C GLY A 301 0.40 -28.08 -30.64
N ALA A 302 1.49 -28.79 -30.38
CA ALA A 302 1.68 -29.54 -29.14
C ALA A 302 1.64 -28.62 -27.89
N SER A 303 2.22 -27.43 -27.99
CA SER A 303 2.15 -26.44 -26.88
C SER A 303 0.73 -25.93 -26.58
N LEU A 304 -0.14 -25.85 -27.60
CA LEU A 304 -1.55 -25.51 -27.38
C LEU A 304 -2.28 -26.62 -26.62
N THR A 305 -2.05 -27.89 -27.00
CA THR A 305 -2.61 -29.06 -26.30
C THR A 305 -2.13 -29.11 -24.83
N ALA A 306 -0.85 -28.85 -24.59
CA ALA A 306 -0.26 -28.74 -23.26
C ALA A 306 -0.91 -27.60 -22.44
N ASN A 307 -1.11 -26.43 -23.07
CA ASN A 307 -1.76 -25.28 -22.42
C ASN A 307 -3.22 -25.58 -22.02
N ILE A 308 -3.99 -26.25 -22.87
CA ILE A 308 -5.35 -26.69 -22.55
C ILE A 308 -5.34 -27.69 -21.39
N ALA A 309 -4.41 -28.64 -21.36
CA ALA A 309 -4.31 -29.63 -20.32
C ALA A 309 -3.96 -29.03 -18.95
N LEU A 310 -2.97 -28.12 -18.92
CA LEU A 310 -2.56 -27.49 -17.66
C LEU A 310 -3.64 -26.60 -17.04
N ILE A 311 -4.39 -25.79 -17.84
CA ILE A 311 -5.45 -24.95 -17.29
C ILE A 311 -6.62 -25.77 -16.74
N LYS A 312 -6.96 -26.88 -17.37
CA LYS A 312 -7.98 -27.82 -16.85
C LYS A 312 -7.53 -28.46 -15.54
N ASN A 313 -6.25 -28.84 -15.43
CA ASN A 313 -5.69 -29.39 -14.20
C ASN A 313 -5.68 -28.34 -13.08
N ASN A 314 -5.29 -27.10 -13.38
CA ASN A 314 -5.32 -25.99 -12.43
C ASN A 314 -6.77 -25.72 -11.95
N ALA A 315 -7.75 -25.82 -12.86
CA ALA A 315 -9.16 -25.64 -12.53
C ALA A 315 -9.67 -26.69 -11.52
N LYS A 316 -9.26 -27.94 -11.66
CA LYS A 316 -9.57 -29.01 -10.69
C LYS A 316 -9.00 -28.67 -9.32
N VAL A 317 -7.72 -28.36 -9.24
CA VAL A 317 -7.03 -28.05 -7.98
C VAL A 317 -7.60 -26.79 -7.33
N GLY A 318 -7.84 -25.74 -8.13
CA GLY A 318 -8.39 -24.48 -7.63
C GLY A 318 -9.81 -24.60 -7.09
N ALA A 319 -10.66 -25.38 -7.76
CA ALA A 319 -12.00 -25.68 -7.27
C ALA A 319 -11.97 -26.46 -5.95
N ASP A 320 -11.11 -27.48 -5.86
CA ASP A 320 -10.94 -28.25 -4.63
C ASP A 320 -10.46 -27.36 -3.47
N ILE A 321 -9.50 -26.43 -3.73
CA ILE A 321 -9.02 -25.45 -2.73
C ILE A 321 -10.16 -24.52 -2.28
N ALA A 322 -10.97 -24.01 -3.20
CA ALA A 322 -12.09 -23.13 -2.87
C ALA A 322 -13.15 -23.83 -2.00
N VAL A 323 -13.43 -25.10 -2.28
CA VAL A 323 -14.35 -25.94 -1.48
C VAL A 323 -13.79 -26.18 -0.08
N GLU A 324 -12.52 -26.57 0.04
CA GLU A 324 -11.86 -26.78 1.33
C GLU A 324 -11.77 -25.47 2.15
N PHE A 325 -11.45 -24.36 1.51
CA PHE A 325 -11.43 -23.05 2.18
C PHE A 325 -12.80 -22.66 2.73
N LYS A 326 -13.88 -22.96 2.01
CA LYS A 326 -15.23 -22.71 2.49
C LYS A 326 -15.58 -23.57 3.71
N LYS A 327 -15.14 -24.82 3.75
CA LYS A 327 -15.32 -25.69 4.93
C LYS A 327 -14.64 -25.10 6.16
N LEU A 328 -13.42 -24.57 6.01
CA LEU A 328 -12.69 -23.92 7.10
C LEU A 328 -13.43 -22.69 7.65
N LYS A 329 -14.01 -21.85 6.79
CA LYS A 329 -14.83 -20.70 7.22
C LYS A 329 -16.05 -21.12 8.02
N ASN A 330 -16.72 -22.19 7.62
CA ASN A 330 -17.92 -22.69 8.33
C ASN A 330 -17.60 -23.33 9.68
N VAL A 331 -16.39 -23.87 9.89
CA VAL A 331 -15.93 -24.43 11.16
C VAL A 331 -15.49 -23.33 12.13
N GLY A 332 -14.98 -22.20 11.64
CA GLY A 332 -14.61 -21.04 12.46
C GLY A 332 -15.79 -20.30 13.08
N ASP A 333 -16.99 -20.44 12.51
CA ASP A 333 -18.27 -19.94 13.07
C ASP A 333 -18.84 -20.85 14.18
N SER A 334 -18.27 -22.05 14.37
CA SER A 334 -18.53 -22.94 15.51
C SER A 334 -17.20 -23.11 16.26
N GLU A 335 -17.16 -22.61 17.49
CA GLU A 335 -16.02 -22.63 18.41
C GLU A 335 -15.22 -23.96 18.38
N ASN A 336 -13.88 -23.82 18.30
CA ASN A 336 -12.86 -24.84 18.42
C ASN A 336 -12.40 -25.58 17.16
N ALA A 337 -11.33 -25.09 16.52
CA ALA A 337 -10.34 -25.97 15.93
C ALA A 337 -9.02 -25.27 15.55
N PHE A 338 -8.23 -24.82 16.50
CA PHE A 338 -6.79 -24.81 16.38
C PHE A 338 -6.22 -25.86 17.36
N ASN A 339 -6.27 -27.12 16.96
CA ASN A 339 -5.44 -28.15 17.56
C ASN A 339 -4.16 -28.27 16.76
N ILE A 340 -3.20 -27.39 17.04
CA ILE A 340 -1.79 -27.60 16.70
C ILE A 340 -1.32 -28.73 17.61
N GLY A 341 -0.83 -29.81 16.99
CA GLY A 341 -0.38 -31.01 17.66
C GLY A 341 0.39 -30.73 18.94
N SER A 342 -0.03 -31.38 20.01
CA SER A 342 0.43 -31.23 21.36
C SER A 342 1.94 -31.36 21.47
N VAL A 343 2.62 -30.27 21.79
CA VAL A 343 3.86 -30.30 22.58
C VAL A 343 3.41 -30.36 24.04
N LYS A 344 3.61 -31.53 24.66
CA LYS A 344 3.37 -31.75 26.08
C LYS A 344 4.24 -30.83 26.92
N GLY A 345 3.62 -30.07 27.79
CA GLY A 345 4.21 -29.55 29.02
C GLY A 345 4.28 -28.03 29.07
N VAL A 346 3.26 -27.36 29.62
CA VAL A 346 3.31 -26.41 30.72
C VAL A 346 1.86 -26.06 31.12
N GLY A 347 1.66 -25.91 32.41
CA GLY A 347 0.47 -25.92 33.24
C GLY A 347 -0.77 -25.16 32.77
N LYS A 348 -1.90 -25.74 33.17
CA LYS A 348 -3.24 -25.13 33.13
C LYS A 348 -3.25 -23.78 33.85
N CYS A 349 -3.69 -22.74 33.15
CA CYS A 349 -4.28 -21.57 33.78
C CYS A 349 -5.71 -21.40 33.25
N SER A 350 -6.62 -21.27 34.20
CA SER A 350 -8.06 -21.31 34.06
C SER A 350 -8.63 -20.18 33.19
N SER A 351 -9.63 -20.53 32.38
CA SER A 351 -10.60 -19.61 31.79
C SER A 351 -11.32 -18.81 32.90
N ASP A 352 -11.28 -17.49 32.76
CA ASP A 352 -12.39 -16.57 33.05
C ASP A 352 -11.84 -15.13 33.04
N SER A 353 -12.23 -14.37 32.07
CA SER A 353 -12.64 -12.97 32.24
C SER A 353 -12.67 -12.20 30.90
N VAL A 354 -13.79 -12.32 30.22
CA VAL A 354 -14.30 -11.19 29.43
C VAL A 354 -14.69 -10.12 30.46
N ARG A 355 -13.86 -9.15 30.68
CA ARG A 355 -14.19 -7.96 31.49
C ARG A 355 -14.45 -6.77 30.60
N HIS A 356 -15.69 -6.32 30.67
CA HIS A 356 -16.11 -4.98 30.26
C HIS A 356 -15.18 -3.93 30.85
N PHE A 357 -14.64 -3.07 29.98
CA PHE A 357 -13.94 -1.87 30.41
C PHE A 357 -14.93 -0.87 31.02
N HIS A 358 -15.01 -0.83 32.34
CA HIS A 358 -15.49 0.32 33.08
C HIS A 358 -14.27 1.09 33.59
N THR A 359 -13.95 2.17 32.92
CA THR A 359 -12.98 3.15 33.39
C THR A 359 -13.62 4.00 34.49
N SER A 360 -13.23 3.77 35.72
CA SER A 360 -13.50 4.75 36.78
C SER A 360 -12.51 5.91 36.67
N CYS A 361 -12.88 6.92 35.94
CA CYS A 361 -12.19 8.22 35.95
C CYS A 361 -12.84 9.08 37.05
N ARG A 362 -12.13 9.29 38.17
CA ARG A 362 -12.53 10.28 39.16
C ARG A 362 -12.45 11.67 38.55
N THR A 363 -13.60 12.29 38.41
CA THR A 363 -13.78 13.66 37.96
C THR A 363 -13.20 14.63 38.98
N HIS A 364 -12.23 15.43 38.57
CA HIS A 364 -12.03 16.75 39.16
C HIS A 364 -12.73 17.77 38.28
N ALA A 365 -13.72 18.41 38.81
CA ALA A 365 -14.45 19.52 38.19
C ALA A 365 -13.47 20.68 37.94
N GLY A 366 -13.21 20.98 36.69
CA GLY A 366 -12.54 22.20 36.23
C GLY A 366 -13.42 22.89 35.21
N ALA A 367 -13.60 24.19 35.41
CA ALA A 367 -14.50 25.12 34.74
C ALA A 367 -14.77 24.84 33.26
N GLY A 368 -16.04 24.89 32.86
CA GLY A 368 -16.49 24.78 31.50
C GLY A 368 -15.93 25.90 30.64
N TYR A 369 -15.07 25.53 29.71
CA TYR A 369 -14.70 26.38 28.58
C TYR A 369 -15.71 26.12 27.46
N GLY A 370 -16.18 27.19 26.81
CA GLY A 370 -16.97 27.10 25.58
C GLY A 370 -16.18 26.36 24.46
N ASP A 371 -16.88 25.91 23.44
CA ASP A 371 -16.35 25.10 22.30
C ASP A 371 -15.10 25.71 21.57
N ASP A 372 -14.74 26.98 21.86
CA ASP A 372 -13.67 27.77 21.22
C ASP A 372 -12.58 28.27 22.19
N GLY A 373 -12.40 27.63 23.33
CA GLY A 373 -11.33 27.96 24.28
C GLY A 373 -9.94 27.42 23.82
N PRO A 374 -8.84 27.84 24.49
CA PRO A 374 -7.50 27.36 24.16
C PRO A 374 -7.43 25.84 24.33
N LEU A 375 -6.88 25.18 23.30
CA LEU A 375 -6.70 23.70 23.23
C LEU A 375 -5.71 23.17 24.28
N PHE A 376 -4.87 24.04 24.81
CA PHE A 376 -3.79 23.69 25.71
C PHE A 376 -3.71 24.68 26.88
N SER A 377 -3.84 24.18 28.07
CA SER A 377 -3.42 24.92 29.25
C SER A 377 -1.97 24.58 29.55
N ALA A 378 -1.03 25.34 28.98
CA ALA A 378 0.36 25.22 29.38
C ALA A 378 0.43 25.42 30.90
N ASP A 379 1.20 24.53 31.55
CA ASP A 379 1.67 24.84 32.89
C ASP A 379 2.43 26.18 32.79
N LYS A 380 1.85 27.25 33.36
CA LYS A 380 2.39 28.61 33.27
C LYS A 380 3.84 28.71 33.76
N ASN A 381 4.34 27.65 34.42
CA ASN A 381 5.70 27.50 34.94
C ASN A 381 6.63 26.67 34.07
N ALA A 382 6.19 26.16 32.88
CA ALA A 382 7.06 25.42 31.97
C ALA A 382 7.93 26.39 31.15
N GLU A 383 9.04 26.82 31.72
CA GLU A 383 10.04 27.67 31.05
C GLU A 383 10.96 26.93 30.07
N GLY A 384 10.80 25.62 29.90
CA GLY A 384 11.67 24.77 29.12
C GLY A 384 11.52 24.88 27.60
N ASP A 385 12.52 24.40 26.90
CA ASP A 385 12.48 24.24 25.44
C ASP A 385 11.57 23.04 25.06
N VAL A 386 10.96 23.08 23.87
CA VAL A 386 10.25 21.94 23.32
C VAL A 386 11.27 20.83 23.01
N LEU A 387 10.99 19.61 23.41
CA LEU A 387 11.85 18.48 23.12
C LEU A 387 11.25 17.64 21.98
N VAL A 388 12.02 17.52 20.90
CA VAL A 388 11.74 16.59 19.80
C VAL A 388 12.71 15.43 19.92
N ILE A 389 12.20 14.21 19.86
CA ILE A 389 13.01 12.98 19.80
C ILE A 389 12.64 12.28 18.51
N GLY A 390 13.58 12.16 17.57
CA GLY A 390 13.25 11.62 16.26
C GLY A 390 14.43 11.53 15.30
N GLY A 391 14.15 11.03 14.09
CA GLY A 391 15.15 10.83 13.05
C GLY A 391 15.64 12.12 12.41
N ALA A 392 16.94 12.15 12.11
CA ALA A 392 17.58 13.15 11.28
C ALA A 392 18.39 12.47 10.18
N ASN A 393 18.29 12.94 8.97
CA ASN A 393 19.04 12.42 7.82
C ASN A 393 19.35 13.54 6.81
N VAL A 394 20.24 13.26 5.89
CA VAL A 394 20.50 14.13 4.74
C VAL A 394 19.78 13.58 3.52
N ASP A 395 18.93 14.40 2.92
CA ASP A 395 18.23 14.07 1.67
C ASP A 395 19.04 14.58 0.48
N ARG A 396 19.32 13.69 -0.47
CA ARG A 396 20.01 13.99 -1.73
C ARG A 396 19.08 13.68 -2.88
N THR A 397 18.90 14.65 -3.77
CA THR A 397 18.11 14.51 -4.97
C THR A 397 19.02 14.55 -6.19
N TYR A 398 18.86 13.58 -7.08
CA TYR A 398 19.56 13.48 -8.37
C TYR A 398 18.50 13.56 -9.46
N ARG A 399 18.28 14.75 -10.03
CA ARG A 399 17.34 14.94 -11.13
C ARG A 399 18.06 14.73 -12.44
N LEU A 400 17.68 13.70 -13.17
CA LEU A 400 18.24 13.38 -14.48
C LEU A 400 17.87 14.45 -15.51
N LYS A 401 18.76 14.66 -16.49
CA LYS A 401 18.46 15.48 -17.68
C LYS A 401 17.76 14.69 -18.78
N GLU A 402 17.64 13.37 -18.59
CA GLU A 402 17.05 12.39 -19.50
C GLU A 402 15.78 11.80 -18.88
N ASP A 403 14.86 11.33 -19.74
CA ASP A 403 13.57 10.79 -19.28
C ASP A 403 13.65 9.35 -18.74
N CYS A 404 14.79 8.68 -18.87
CA CYS A 404 14.97 7.30 -18.40
C CYS A 404 16.39 7.04 -17.88
N VAL A 405 16.50 6.11 -16.93
CA VAL A 405 17.77 5.54 -16.46
C VAL A 405 18.07 4.28 -17.25
N GLN A 406 19.30 4.17 -17.77
CA GLN A 406 19.82 2.92 -18.31
C GLN A 406 20.62 2.22 -17.22
N LEU A 407 20.20 1.03 -16.82
CA LEU A 407 20.88 0.22 -15.78
C LEU A 407 22.00 -0.66 -16.39
N ASP A 408 22.82 -0.05 -17.23
CA ASP A 408 23.94 -0.69 -17.95
C ASP A 408 25.32 -0.30 -17.38
N GLY A 409 25.33 0.44 -16.25
CA GLY A 409 26.55 0.98 -15.65
C GLY A 409 27.03 2.31 -16.26
N SER A 410 26.29 2.90 -17.20
CA SER A 410 26.59 4.21 -17.76
C SER A 410 26.37 5.35 -16.76
N THR A 411 27.06 6.48 -16.98
CA THR A 411 26.89 7.70 -16.17
C THR A 411 25.80 8.57 -16.77
N HIS A 412 24.77 8.88 -15.97
CA HIS A 412 23.69 9.78 -16.36
C HIS A 412 23.95 11.20 -15.88
N PRO A 413 23.94 12.21 -16.77
CA PRO A 413 24.02 13.60 -16.37
C PRO A 413 22.82 14.00 -15.52
N CYS A 414 23.08 14.56 -14.34
CA CYS A 414 22.01 14.98 -13.42
C CYS A 414 22.29 16.34 -12.80
N ALA A 415 21.24 16.98 -12.32
CA ALA A 415 21.32 18.07 -11.35
C ALA A 415 21.19 17.48 -9.95
N THR A 416 22.05 17.93 -9.03
CA THR A 416 22.05 17.46 -7.66
C THR A 416 21.57 18.54 -6.70
N ALA A 417 20.79 18.15 -5.70
CA ALA A 417 20.43 19.00 -4.58
C ALA A 417 20.61 18.21 -3.26
N GLN A 418 20.89 18.95 -2.19
CA GLN A 418 21.03 18.38 -0.85
C GLN A 418 20.24 19.26 0.13
N CYS A 419 19.50 18.62 1.03
CA CYS A 419 18.81 19.31 2.12
C CYS A 419 18.80 18.44 3.38
N GLY A 420 18.53 19.04 4.52
CA GLY A 420 18.27 18.30 5.73
C GLY A 420 16.90 17.62 5.64
N GLY A 421 16.85 16.35 6.07
CA GLY A 421 15.66 15.50 6.10
C GLY A 421 15.45 14.86 7.45
N GLY A 422 14.47 13.96 7.52
CA GLY A 422 14.03 13.30 8.73
C GLY A 422 12.90 14.06 9.43
N VAL A 423 11.81 13.35 9.71
CA VAL A 423 10.57 13.92 10.26
C VAL A 423 10.86 14.63 11.58
N GLY A 424 11.54 13.98 12.52
CA GLY A 424 11.88 14.59 13.82
C GLY A 424 12.73 15.84 13.65
N ARG A 425 13.74 15.81 12.77
CA ARG A 425 14.59 16.96 12.49
C ARG A 425 13.80 18.08 11.80
N ASN A 426 12.97 17.78 10.81
CA ASN A 426 12.17 18.80 10.12
C ASN A 426 11.24 19.53 11.10
N MET A 427 10.55 18.78 11.98
CA MET A 427 9.70 19.37 13.00
C MET A 427 10.50 20.21 13.99
N ALA A 428 11.65 19.70 14.44
CA ALA A 428 12.50 20.39 15.39
C ALA A 428 13.04 21.72 14.81
N GLU A 429 13.53 21.70 13.56
CA GLU A 429 14.02 22.91 12.89
C GLU A 429 12.90 23.92 12.66
N ALA A 430 11.74 23.47 12.15
CA ALA A 430 10.60 24.37 11.93
C ALA A 430 10.18 25.08 13.23
N LEU A 431 10.05 24.33 14.32
CA LEU A 431 9.75 24.89 15.64
C LEU A 431 10.88 25.78 16.15
N TRP A 432 12.14 25.40 15.98
CA TRP A 432 13.30 26.20 16.39
C TRP A 432 13.29 27.57 15.71
N ARG A 433 12.99 27.62 14.40
CA ARG A 433 12.87 28.87 13.65
C ARG A 433 11.68 29.71 14.12
N MET A 434 10.49 29.13 14.27
CA MET A 434 9.28 29.85 14.70
C MET A 434 9.35 30.33 16.16
N ARG A 435 10.11 29.64 17.03
CA ARG A 435 10.17 29.92 18.46
C ARG A 435 11.47 30.60 18.90
N GLY A 436 12.26 31.13 17.97
CA GLY A 436 13.49 31.85 18.29
C GLY A 436 14.54 31.01 19.03
N GLY A 437 14.74 29.75 18.61
CA GLY A 437 15.75 28.85 19.19
C GLY A 437 15.27 28.02 20.39
N ARG A 438 14.01 28.15 20.81
CA ARG A 438 13.46 27.44 22.00
C ARG A 438 12.93 26.04 21.66
N THR A 439 13.77 25.23 21.02
CA THR A 439 13.51 23.82 20.69
C THR A 439 14.82 23.05 20.73
N ARG A 440 14.76 21.80 21.15
CA ARG A 440 15.91 20.86 21.18
C ARG A 440 15.55 19.57 20.48
N LEU A 441 16.51 19.01 19.78
CA LEU A 441 16.40 17.74 19.07
C LEU A 441 17.34 16.70 19.70
N LEU A 442 16.75 15.58 20.13
CA LEU A 442 17.46 14.36 20.49
C LEU A 442 17.39 13.39 19.31
N THR A 443 18.53 13.10 18.71
CA THR A 443 18.64 12.26 17.51
C THR A 443 19.95 11.47 17.52
N ALA A 444 20.32 10.83 16.40
CA ALA A 444 21.62 10.24 16.18
C ALA A 444 22.13 10.61 14.78
N VAL A 445 23.27 11.28 14.72
CA VAL A 445 24.00 11.64 13.51
C VAL A 445 25.44 11.13 13.61
N GLY A 446 26.10 10.91 12.49
CA GLY A 446 27.50 10.52 12.48
C GLY A 446 28.45 11.70 12.73
N ASP A 447 29.72 11.39 12.96
CA ASP A 447 30.84 12.37 13.05
C ASP A 447 31.43 12.72 11.67
N ASP A 448 30.60 12.61 10.63
CA ASP A 448 30.95 12.85 9.23
C ASP A 448 30.49 14.25 8.73
N ALA A 449 30.81 14.55 7.48
CA ALA A 449 30.44 15.82 6.86
C ALA A 449 28.92 16.09 6.82
N ASP A 450 28.13 15.03 6.75
CA ASP A 450 26.67 15.11 6.75
C ASP A 450 26.12 15.46 8.15
N GLY A 451 26.72 14.90 9.20
CA GLY A 451 26.39 15.28 10.57
C GLY A 451 26.73 16.75 10.86
N ALA A 452 27.92 17.19 10.45
CA ALA A 452 28.32 18.59 10.56
C ALA A 452 27.40 19.54 9.72
N TYR A 453 26.96 19.08 8.55
CA TYR A 453 25.99 19.82 7.73
C TYR A 453 24.66 20.00 8.47
N LEU A 454 24.11 18.95 9.07
CA LEU A 454 22.82 19.00 9.79
C LEU A 454 22.91 19.92 11.03
N ASP A 455 24.01 19.86 11.78
CA ASP A 455 24.24 20.75 12.93
C ASP A 455 24.37 22.23 12.50
N GLY A 456 25.04 22.47 11.37
CA GLY A 456 25.21 23.79 10.80
C GLY A 456 23.93 24.48 10.30
N ILE A 457 22.85 23.72 10.00
CA ILE A 457 21.57 24.28 9.54
C ILE A 457 20.86 25.07 10.66
N ALA A 458 20.90 24.53 11.89
CA ALA A 458 20.26 25.14 13.06
C ALA A 458 21.18 25.02 14.29
N PRO A 459 22.16 25.88 14.45
CA PRO A 459 23.15 25.80 15.54
C PRO A 459 22.50 25.80 16.91
N GLY A 460 22.83 24.79 17.73
CA GLY A 460 22.28 24.63 19.07
C GLY A 460 20.91 23.93 19.12
N LEU A 461 20.43 23.41 18.00
CA LEU A 461 19.23 22.55 17.95
C LEU A 461 19.51 21.16 18.52
N LEU A 462 20.63 20.55 18.13
CA LEU A 462 21.03 19.21 18.58
C LEU A 462 21.46 19.23 20.05
N LEU A 463 21.02 18.20 20.78
CA LEU A 463 21.50 17.97 22.15
C LEU A 463 22.88 17.29 22.15
N ASP A 464 23.65 17.50 23.21
CA ASP A 464 24.95 16.85 23.40
C ASP A 464 24.83 15.32 23.34
N GLY A 465 25.81 14.66 22.72
CA GLY A 465 25.83 13.20 22.60
C GLY A 465 24.96 12.61 21.49
N CYS A 466 24.33 13.46 20.65
CA CYS A 466 23.66 13.02 19.42
C CYS A 466 24.66 12.60 18.33
N VAL A 467 25.93 13.02 18.41
CA VAL A 467 26.97 12.63 17.46
C VAL A 467 27.56 11.29 17.86
N VAL A 468 27.45 10.30 16.98
CA VAL A 468 27.97 8.93 17.16
C VAL A 468 29.32 8.83 16.45
N GLN A 469 30.36 8.50 17.20
CA GLN A 469 31.72 8.40 16.68
C GLN A 469 31.90 7.21 15.74
N ASN A 470 32.68 7.40 14.67
CA ASN A 470 32.95 6.40 13.63
C ASN A 470 31.67 5.86 12.95
N ALA A 471 30.65 6.68 12.85
CA ALA A 471 29.38 6.33 12.21
C ALA A 471 29.08 7.27 11.03
N ARG A 472 28.24 6.79 10.11
CA ARG A 472 27.71 7.62 9.02
C ARG A 472 26.35 8.16 9.39
N THR A 473 26.15 9.44 9.10
CA THR A 473 24.85 10.09 9.23
C THR A 473 23.83 9.43 8.32
N PRO A 474 22.59 9.18 8.79
CA PRO A 474 21.53 8.66 7.97
C PRO A 474 21.33 9.49 6.70
N SER A 475 21.10 8.82 5.58
CA SER A 475 20.93 9.50 4.31
C SER A 475 19.83 8.86 3.46
N TYR A 476 19.17 9.69 2.67
CA TYR A 476 18.21 9.28 1.66
C TYR A 476 18.60 9.90 0.32
N ALA A 477 18.68 9.07 -0.72
CA ALA A 477 18.96 9.49 -2.08
C ALA A 477 17.75 9.21 -2.97
N ALA A 478 17.21 10.24 -3.62
CA ALA A 478 16.14 10.13 -4.59
C ALA A 478 16.67 10.41 -5.99
N VAL A 479 16.51 9.47 -6.91
CA VAL A 479 16.76 9.67 -8.34
C VAL A 479 15.43 10.02 -9.00
N LEU A 480 15.36 11.20 -9.61
CA LEU A 480 14.18 11.73 -10.26
C LEU A 480 14.41 11.78 -11.78
N ASP A 481 13.35 11.60 -12.56
CA ASP A 481 13.38 11.88 -14.01
C ASP A 481 13.43 13.38 -14.32
N ALA A 482 13.49 13.74 -15.59
CA ALA A 482 13.52 15.14 -16.03
C ALA A 482 12.27 15.93 -15.59
N ARG A 483 11.13 15.23 -15.40
CA ARG A 483 9.86 15.81 -14.94
C ARG A 483 9.76 15.94 -13.43
N GLY A 484 10.69 15.30 -12.67
CA GLY A 484 10.71 15.31 -11.22
C GLY A 484 9.96 14.15 -10.56
N GLU A 485 9.57 13.12 -11.33
CA GLU A 485 9.01 11.90 -10.76
C GLU A 485 10.11 11.01 -10.17
N CYS A 486 9.87 10.44 -9.00
CA CYS A 486 10.86 9.60 -8.32
C CYS A 486 10.92 8.23 -8.98
N LEU A 487 12.10 7.91 -9.55
CA LEU A 487 12.40 6.63 -10.18
C LEU A 487 12.95 5.62 -9.18
N LEU A 488 13.78 6.08 -8.23
CA LEU A 488 14.46 5.23 -7.25
C LEU A 488 14.75 6.01 -5.97
N GLY A 489 14.43 5.41 -4.84
CA GLY A 489 14.79 5.92 -3.51
C GLY A 489 15.70 4.93 -2.78
N LEU A 490 16.82 5.41 -2.24
CA LEU A 490 17.78 4.64 -1.47
C LEU A 490 17.93 5.29 -0.10
N GLY A 491 17.80 4.52 0.97
CA GLY A 491 17.91 5.04 2.33
C GLY A 491 18.77 4.17 3.23
N ASP A 492 19.75 4.77 3.90
CA ASP A 492 20.47 4.18 5.03
C ASP A 492 20.06 4.91 6.31
N MET A 493 19.20 4.26 7.10
CA MET A 493 18.59 4.84 8.31
C MET A 493 18.99 4.08 9.59
N ASN A 494 19.96 3.16 9.52
CA ASN A 494 20.29 2.25 10.62
C ASN A 494 20.76 2.97 11.89
N LEU A 495 21.38 4.15 11.74
CA LEU A 495 21.88 4.92 12.88
C LEU A 495 20.77 5.43 13.80
N HIS A 496 19.52 5.55 13.32
CA HIS A 496 18.39 5.89 14.19
C HIS A 496 18.18 4.88 15.33
N ASN A 497 18.69 3.64 15.20
CA ASN A 497 18.67 2.66 16.28
C ASN A 497 19.56 3.04 17.47
N GLN A 498 20.47 4.02 17.32
CA GLN A 498 21.29 4.57 18.40
C GLN A 498 20.56 5.64 19.24
N ILE A 499 19.35 6.01 18.88
CA ILE A 499 18.50 6.86 19.72
C ILE A 499 17.92 5.97 20.84
N THR A 500 18.77 5.58 21.76
CA THR A 500 18.49 4.58 22.78
C THR A 500 17.82 5.16 24.03
N PRO A 501 17.22 4.32 24.90
CA PRO A 501 16.75 4.73 26.22
C PRO A 501 17.84 5.41 27.06
N ASP A 502 19.10 4.97 26.96
CA ASP A 502 20.21 5.57 27.69
C ASP A 502 20.51 7.00 27.24
N LEU A 503 20.42 7.25 25.92
CA LEU A 503 20.56 8.60 25.38
C LEU A 503 19.45 9.52 25.89
N VAL A 504 18.20 9.04 25.96
CA VAL A 504 17.10 9.80 26.58
C VAL A 504 17.34 10.10 28.05
N ASN A 505 17.81 9.10 28.81
CA ASN A 505 18.08 9.25 30.23
C ASN A 505 19.21 10.28 30.51
N LYS A 506 20.20 10.43 29.65
CA LYS A 506 21.21 11.50 29.75
C LYS A 506 20.61 12.90 29.67
N HIS A 507 19.47 13.04 29.01
CA HIS A 507 18.77 14.32 28.81
C HIS A 507 17.42 14.38 29.56
N ILE A 508 17.27 13.60 30.61
CA ILE A 508 16.02 13.52 31.38
C ILE A 508 15.60 14.89 31.93
N ASP A 509 16.56 15.75 32.29
CA ASP A 509 16.27 17.10 32.78
C ASP A 509 15.64 17.99 31.71
N VAL A 510 16.02 17.83 30.43
CA VAL A 510 15.39 18.54 29.32
C VAL A 510 13.96 18.04 29.14
N LEU A 511 13.76 16.72 29.17
CA LEU A 511 12.43 16.12 29.11
C LEU A 511 11.55 16.61 30.28
N ASN A 512 12.10 16.66 31.50
CA ASN A 512 11.37 17.11 32.70
C ASN A 512 10.92 18.57 32.59
N LYS A 513 11.66 19.43 31.90
CA LYS A 513 11.34 20.87 31.75
C LYS A 513 10.49 21.15 30.48
N ALA A 514 10.48 20.24 29.51
CA ALA A 514 9.78 20.46 28.24
C ALA A 514 8.27 20.64 28.45
N PRO A 515 7.64 21.66 27.83
CA PRO A 515 6.20 21.85 27.88
C PRO A 515 5.44 20.80 27.05
N LEU A 516 6.08 20.26 26.04
CA LEU A 516 5.58 19.25 25.11
C LEU A 516 6.74 18.38 24.65
N VAL A 517 6.52 17.08 24.53
CA VAL A 517 7.46 16.13 23.93
C VAL A 517 6.91 15.65 22.60
N ILE A 518 7.71 15.74 21.55
CA ILE A 518 7.36 15.31 20.18
C ILE A 518 8.15 14.07 19.84
N LEU A 519 7.49 13.04 19.33
CA LEU A 519 8.06 11.78 18.89
C LEU A 519 7.73 11.52 17.42
N ASP A 520 8.68 11.00 16.65
CA ASP A 520 8.40 10.45 15.33
C ASP A 520 8.46 8.91 15.32
N GLY A 521 7.98 8.31 14.22
CA GLY A 521 7.96 6.86 14.05
C GLY A 521 9.35 6.23 13.81
N ASN A 522 10.43 7.00 13.63
CA ASN A 522 11.78 6.45 13.35
C ASN A 522 12.47 5.84 14.58
N LEU A 523 12.03 6.21 15.76
CA LEU A 523 12.61 5.77 17.02
C LEU A 523 12.54 4.25 17.23
N PRO A 524 13.52 3.64 17.93
CA PRO A 524 13.39 2.29 18.46
C PRO A 524 12.19 2.16 19.39
N GLN A 525 11.53 1.00 19.38
CA GLN A 525 10.35 0.76 20.21
C GLN A 525 10.63 0.96 21.71
N THR A 526 11.77 0.47 22.19
CA THR A 526 12.20 0.61 23.59
C THR A 526 12.32 2.06 24.03
N THR A 527 12.73 2.93 23.12
CA THR A 527 12.85 4.37 23.37
C THR A 527 11.49 5.03 23.46
N ILE A 528 10.57 4.70 22.54
CA ILE A 528 9.18 5.18 22.59
C ILE A 528 8.53 4.76 23.91
N ASP A 529 8.68 3.49 24.31
CA ASP A 529 8.08 2.96 25.55
C ASP A 529 8.60 3.67 26.80
N LEU A 530 9.91 3.95 26.87
CA LEU A 530 10.51 4.73 27.97
C LEU A 530 9.94 6.17 28.02
N VAL A 531 9.93 6.87 26.86
CA VAL A 531 9.45 8.26 26.81
C VAL A 531 7.99 8.36 27.18
N LEU A 532 7.15 7.45 26.68
CA LEU A 532 5.73 7.40 27.04
C LEU A 532 5.53 7.17 28.55
N ALA A 533 6.29 6.24 29.14
CA ALA A 533 6.24 5.98 30.56
C ALA A 533 6.61 7.24 31.37
N LYS A 534 7.68 7.93 31.00
CA LYS A 534 8.13 9.17 31.67
C LYS A 534 7.14 10.32 31.49
N CYS A 535 6.64 10.51 30.26
CA CYS A 535 5.63 11.56 30.01
C CYS A 535 4.33 11.28 30.77
N HIS A 536 3.93 10.02 30.90
CA HIS A 536 2.76 9.64 31.69
C HIS A 536 2.97 9.94 33.20
N GLU A 537 4.13 9.55 33.76
CA GLU A 537 4.52 9.82 35.15
C GLU A 537 4.47 11.32 35.46
N LEU A 538 5.02 12.14 34.54
CA LEU A 538 5.14 13.58 34.67
C LEU A 538 3.88 14.35 34.20
N ARG A 539 2.85 13.65 33.71
CA ARG A 539 1.64 14.22 33.10
C ARG A 539 1.93 15.18 31.94
N LYS A 540 2.98 14.90 31.17
CA LYS A 540 3.38 15.71 30.04
C LYS A 540 2.64 15.31 28.77
N PRO A 541 2.19 16.29 27.97
CA PRO A 541 1.58 15.98 26.68
C PRO A 541 2.63 15.45 25.69
N VAL A 542 2.19 14.49 24.88
CA VAL A 542 2.98 13.90 23.81
C VAL A 542 2.30 14.18 22.47
N PHE A 543 3.07 14.68 21.50
CA PHE A 543 2.69 14.78 20.09
C PHE A 543 3.42 13.70 19.31
N PHE A 544 2.71 12.92 18.51
CA PHE A 544 3.27 11.86 17.70
C PHE A 544 3.07 12.10 16.21
N GLU A 545 4.17 12.06 15.46
CA GLU A 545 4.17 12.07 14.01
C GLU A 545 4.49 10.66 13.49
N PRO A 546 3.55 10.00 12.79
CA PRO A 546 3.68 8.58 12.44
C PRO A 546 4.81 8.23 11.48
N THR A 547 5.23 9.15 10.62
CA THR A 547 6.28 9.00 9.60
C THR A 547 5.84 8.13 8.42
N ASP A 548 5.34 6.92 8.68
CA ASP A 548 4.79 6.00 7.68
C ASP A 548 3.81 5.00 8.30
N ARG A 549 3.04 4.32 7.44
CA ARG A 549 2.01 3.35 7.82
C ARG A 549 2.50 2.24 8.75
N ARG A 550 3.76 1.75 8.58
CA ARG A 550 4.31 0.66 9.40
C ARG A 550 4.70 1.16 10.78
N LYS A 551 5.22 2.39 10.86
CA LYS A 551 5.70 3.01 12.08
C LYS A 551 4.58 3.63 12.92
N ALA A 552 3.43 3.94 12.31
CA ALA A 552 2.26 4.51 12.98
C ALA A 552 1.78 3.70 14.19
N LEU A 553 1.99 2.37 14.18
CA LEU A 553 1.57 1.48 15.27
C LEU A 553 2.50 1.52 16.49
N LYS A 554 3.70 2.07 16.37
CA LYS A 554 4.68 2.08 17.45
C LYS A 554 4.23 2.84 18.70
N ILE A 555 3.36 3.83 18.54
CA ILE A 555 2.86 4.66 19.65
C ILE A 555 1.70 4.01 20.40
N ILE A 556 1.01 3.04 19.80
CA ILE A 556 -0.21 2.47 20.38
C ILE A 556 0.17 1.52 21.52
N ARG A 557 -0.21 1.90 22.74
CA ARG A 557 -0.01 1.16 23.97
C ARG A 557 -1.25 1.24 24.83
N GLU A 558 -1.75 0.11 25.29
CA GLU A 558 -2.94 0.05 26.16
C GLU A 558 -2.83 0.90 27.43
N LYS A 559 -1.60 1.05 27.92
CA LYS A 559 -1.32 1.74 29.19
C LYS A 559 -1.28 3.27 29.08
N TYR A 560 -1.04 3.83 27.88
CA TYR A 560 -0.79 5.25 27.71
C TYR A 560 -1.73 5.89 26.70
N SER A 561 -2.35 7.01 27.06
CA SER A 561 -3.14 7.84 26.16
C SER A 561 -2.27 8.93 25.54
N ILE A 562 -2.31 9.07 24.22
CA ILE A 562 -1.54 10.04 23.45
C ILE A 562 -2.33 11.37 23.39
N SER A 563 -1.65 12.49 23.60
CA SER A 563 -2.31 13.79 23.61
C SER A 563 -2.67 14.25 22.20
N TYR A 564 -1.71 14.15 21.25
CA TYR A 564 -1.86 14.64 19.89
C TYR A 564 -1.17 13.68 18.89
N ALA A 565 -1.76 13.51 17.72
CA ALA A 565 -1.08 12.86 16.58
C ALA A 565 -1.55 13.46 15.25
N SER A 566 -0.67 13.41 14.22
CA SER A 566 -0.95 13.95 12.88
C SER A 566 -0.86 12.89 11.77
N PRO A 567 -1.71 11.83 11.80
CA PRO A 567 -1.68 10.81 10.75
C PRO A 567 -2.27 11.31 9.43
N ASN A 568 -1.74 10.82 8.32
CA ASN A 568 -2.45 10.82 7.05
C ASN A 568 -3.45 9.65 6.99
N LEU A 569 -4.25 9.58 5.91
CA LEU A 569 -5.27 8.54 5.78
C LEU A 569 -4.70 7.11 5.83
N ALA A 570 -3.54 6.86 5.22
CA ALA A 570 -2.93 5.53 5.21
C ALA A 570 -2.45 5.09 6.60
N GLU A 571 -1.95 6.02 7.38
CA GLU A 571 -1.55 5.83 8.77
C GLU A 571 -2.75 5.67 9.70
N LEU A 572 -3.79 6.49 9.50
CA LEU A 572 -5.06 6.38 10.23
C LEU A 572 -5.70 5.00 10.03
N ARG A 573 -5.72 4.49 8.79
CA ARG A 573 -6.20 3.13 8.47
C ARG A 573 -5.42 2.07 9.23
N ALA A 574 -4.10 2.18 9.24
CA ALA A 574 -3.25 1.21 9.94
C ALA A 574 -3.53 1.20 11.45
N ILE A 575 -3.66 2.37 12.08
CA ILE A 575 -3.95 2.48 13.51
C ILE A 575 -5.34 1.93 13.81
N ALA A 576 -6.37 2.32 13.04
CA ALA A 576 -7.74 1.87 13.25
C ALA A 576 -7.89 0.36 13.06
N GLN A 577 -7.25 -0.23 12.06
CA GLN A 577 -7.24 -1.68 11.80
C GLN A 577 -6.55 -2.46 12.93
N TYR A 578 -5.51 -1.91 13.50
CA TYR A 578 -4.83 -2.52 14.66
C TYR A 578 -5.70 -2.50 15.92
N LEU A 579 -6.46 -1.42 16.14
CA LEU A 579 -7.31 -1.25 17.32
C LEU A 579 -8.63 -2.04 17.23
N ASP A 580 -9.17 -2.21 16.03
CA ASP A 580 -10.40 -2.96 15.80
C ASP A 580 -10.25 -3.90 14.59
N SER A 581 -9.65 -5.07 14.84
CA SER A 581 -9.46 -6.11 13.82
C SER A 581 -10.77 -6.78 13.36
N SER A 582 -11.88 -6.57 14.09
CA SER A 582 -13.20 -7.13 13.74
C SER A 582 -13.88 -6.38 12.60
N LYS A 583 -13.52 -5.12 12.39
CA LYS A 583 -14.04 -4.33 11.27
C LYS A 583 -13.17 -4.54 10.05
N THR A 584 -13.69 -5.24 9.07
CA THR A 584 -13.18 -5.16 7.71
C THR A 584 -13.34 -3.71 7.25
N ILE A 585 -12.26 -2.94 7.32
CA ILE A 585 -12.24 -1.58 6.80
C ILE A 585 -12.27 -1.70 5.27
N GLY A 586 -13.49 -1.88 4.73
CA GLY A 586 -13.74 -1.80 3.31
C GLY A 586 -13.45 -0.38 2.87
N ILE A 587 -12.67 -0.21 1.79
CA ILE A 587 -12.52 1.08 1.12
C ILE A 587 -13.93 1.54 0.77
N LYS A 588 -14.46 2.51 1.51
CA LYS A 588 -15.75 3.11 1.18
C LYS A 588 -15.61 3.93 -0.09
N THR A 589 -16.68 4.00 -0.83
CA THR A 589 -16.77 4.81 -2.05
C THR A 589 -16.58 6.31 -1.79
N ASP A 590 -16.71 6.73 -0.52
CA ASP A 590 -16.46 8.09 -0.05
C ASP A 590 -15.35 8.10 1.02
N GLU A 591 -14.19 8.62 0.65
CA GLU A 591 -13.01 8.78 1.49
C GLU A 591 -13.32 9.56 2.78
N PHE A 592 -14.22 10.54 2.70
CA PHE A 592 -14.55 11.37 3.84
C PHE A 592 -15.34 10.60 4.92
N SER A 593 -16.34 9.82 4.51
CA SER A 593 -17.10 8.95 5.40
C SER A 593 -16.21 7.88 6.04
N GLU A 594 -15.22 7.35 5.29
CA GLU A 594 -14.22 6.42 5.82
C GLU A 594 -13.39 7.07 6.93
N ILE A 595 -12.87 8.27 6.69
CA ILE A 595 -12.07 9.01 7.70
C ILE A 595 -12.86 9.24 8.99
N LEU A 596 -14.14 9.59 8.88
CA LEU A 596 -14.99 9.81 10.06
C LEU A 596 -15.14 8.54 10.91
N GLU A 597 -15.32 7.38 10.29
CA GLU A 597 -15.42 6.11 11.02
C GLU A 597 -14.08 5.69 11.64
N LEU A 598 -13.00 5.76 10.87
CA LEU A 598 -11.66 5.40 11.35
C LEU A 598 -11.24 6.29 12.51
N SER A 599 -11.50 7.60 12.39
CA SER A 599 -11.17 8.57 13.43
C SER A 599 -11.93 8.32 14.73
N ALA A 600 -13.15 7.80 14.67
CA ALA A 600 -13.92 7.44 15.87
C ALA A 600 -13.24 6.30 16.65
N ILE A 601 -12.68 5.29 15.95
CA ILE A 601 -11.94 4.19 16.56
C ILE A 601 -10.66 4.72 17.21
N VAL A 602 -9.89 5.53 16.48
CA VAL A 602 -8.59 6.03 16.93
C VAL A 602 -8.72 7.05 18.09
N ALA A 603 -9.84 7.77 18.15
CA ALA A 603 -10.12 8.75 19.21
C ALA A 603 -10.23 8.13 20.62
N HIS A 604 -10.33 6.81 20.74
CA HIS A 604 -10.28 6.13 22.04
C HIS A 604 -8.88 6.10 22.66
N VAL A 605 -7.83 6.17 21.83
CA VAL A 605 -6.42 6.10 22.28
C VAL A 605 -5.65 7.40 22.08
N ILE A 606 -6.08 8.25 21.13
CA ILE A 606 -5.47 9.55 20.85
C ILE A 606 -6.52 10.64 21.11
N LYS A 607 -6.20 11.59 21.99
CA LYS A 607 -7.15 12.62 22.42
C LYS A 607 -7.46 13.65 21.34
N PHE A 608 -6.45 14.09 20.62
CA PHE A 608 -6.58 15.05 19.53
C PHE A 608 -5.86 14.54 18.27
N ILE A 609 -6.61 14.33 17.21
CA ILE A 609 -6.10 13.78 15.95
C ILE A 609 -6.19 14.84 14.87
N ILE A 610 -5.11 15.04 14.13
CA ILE A 610 -5.01 15.96 12.99
C ILE A 610 -4.82 15.13 11.74
N ILE A 611 -5.87 14.90 10.95
CA ILE A 611 -5.82 14.03 9.79
C ILE A 611 -5.56 14.88 8.56
N THR A 612 -4.36 14.73 7.98
CA THR A 612 -3.97 15.46 6.77
C THR A 612 -4.47 14.76 5.52
N MET A 613 -5.10 15.54 4.61
CA MET A 613 -5.75 15.05 3.37
C MET A 613 -5.13 15.71 2.12
N GLY A 614 -3.87 16.14 2.19
CA GLY A 614 -3.17 16.83 1.11
C GLY A 614 -3.89 18.11 0.68
N SER A 615 -4.11 18.30 -0.62
CA SER A 615 -4.78 19.49 -1.18
C SER A 615 -6.27 19.63 -0.81
N LYS A 616 -6.89 18.61 -0.19
CA LYS A 616 -8.29 18.66 0.26
C LYS A 616 -8.43 19.41 1.60
N GLY A 617 -7.38 19.45 2.40
CA GLY A 617 -7.41 20.11 3.71
C GLY A 617 -7.06 19.19 4.87
N VAL A 618 -7.62 19.50 6.04
CA VAL A 618 -7.32 18.79 7.30
C VAL A 618 -8.61 18.57 8.09
N LEU A 619 -8.78 17.36 8.62
CA LEU A 619 -9.84 17.04 9.59
C LEU A 619 -9.23 16.95 10.98
N THR A 620 -9.77 17.70 11.95
CA THR A 620 -9.44 17.54 13.37
C THR A 620 -10.51 16.73 14.08
N VAL A 621 -10.08 15.89 15.00
CA VAL A 621 -10.96 15.11 15.85
C VAL A 621 -10.50 15.27 17.29
N ASN A 622 -11.32 15.90 18.10
CA ASN A 622 -11.05 16.16 19.52
C ASN A 622 -11.98 15.29 20.38
N ASN A 623 -11.41 14.40 21.17
CA ASN A 623 -12.14 13.60 22.15
C ASN A 623 -11.90 14.18 23.55
N SER A 624 -12.73 15.14 23.93
CA SER A 624 -12.72 15.78 25.26
C SER A 624 -13.97 15.38 26.02
N ASN A 625 -13.82 14.89 27.25
CA ASN A 625 -14.93 14.53 28.15
C ASN A 625 -15.94 13.54 27.52
N ASN A 626 -15.48 12.55 26.78
CA ASN A 626 -16.31 11.58 26.05
C ASN A 626 -17.21 12.19 24.94
N LYS A 627 -16.93 13.42 24.54
CA LYS A 627 -17.57 14.08 23.42
C LYS A 627 -16.57 14.23 22.29
N ILE A 628 -16.86 13.61 21.16
CA ILE A 628 -16.06 13.74 19.95
C ILE A 628 -16.54 14.96 19.17
N ILE A 629 -15.64 15.93 18.97
CA ILE A 629 -15.87 17.13 18.16
C ILE A 629 -15.02 16.98 16.91
N ARG A 630 -15.64 17.17 15.74
CA ARG A 630 -14.97 17.07 14.44
C ARG A 630 -15.08 18.39 13.71
N ARG A 631 -13.95 18.87 13.15
CA ARG A 631 -13.89 20.10 12.33
C ARG A 631 -13.09 19.83 11.07
N PHE A 632 -13.67 20.11 9.93
CA PHE A 632 -13.00 20.02 8.66
C PHE A 632 -12.56 21.40 8.18
N TYR A 633 -11.28 21.56 7.94
CA TYR A 633 -10.64 22.76 7.45
C TYR A 633 -10.25 22.56 5.98
N PRO A 634 -11.03 23.10 5.01
CA PRO A 634 -10.67 23.02 3.60
C PRO A 634 -9.46 23.91 3.30
N THR A 635 -8.66 23.51 2.31
CA THR A 635 -7.56 24.33 1.81
C THR A 635 -7.67 24.49 0.30
N GLU A 636 -7.07 25.53 -0.26
CA GLU A 636 -6.98 25.76 -1.69
C GLU A 636 -5.68 25.15 -2.22
N ALA A 637 -5.76 24.50 -3.38
CA ALA A 637 -4.58 23.97 -4.05
C ALA A 637 -3.72 25.12 -4.59
N LEU A 638 -2.40 25.04 -4.38
CA LEU A 638 -1.45 26.00 -4.95
C LEU A 638 -1.25 25.71 -6.45
N CYS A 639 -1.14 26.78 -7.24
CA CYS A 639 -0.89 26.67 -8.68
C CYS A 639 0.56 26.22 -8.98
N GLU A 640 1.51 26.57 -8.12
CA GLU A 640 2.92 26.24 -8.26
C GLU A 640 3.42 25.64 -6.95
N VAL A 641 4.15 24.53 -7.05
CA VAL A 641 4.77 23.82 -5.92
C VAL A 641 6.21 23.50 -6.29
N GLU A 642 7.15 23.99 -5.48
CA GLU A 642 8.58 23.71 -5.67
C GLU A 642 8.98 22.37 -5.05
N ASN A 643 8.46 22.06 -3.85
CA ASN A 643 8.80 20.84 -3.12
C ASN A 643 7.65 20.42 -2.20
N VAL A 644 7.25 19.17 -2.24
CA VAL A 644 6.21 18.61 -1.35
C VAL A 644 6.79 18.05 -0.04
N SER A 645 8.11 17.82 0.01
CA SER A 645 8.78 17.22 1.18
C SER A 645 8.78 18.19 2.35
N GLY A 646 8.44 17.69 3.55
CA GLY A 646 8.41 18.48 4.78
C GLY A 646 7.20 19.41 4.96
N ALA A 647 6.28 19.48 3.99
CA ALA A 647 5.07 20.30 4.13
C ALA A 647 4.18 19.85 5.29
N GLY A 648 4.04 18.53 5.49
CA GLY A 648 3.34 17.95 6.64
C GLY A 648 4.03 18.28 7.97
N ASP A 649 5.36 18.14 8.00
CA ASP A 649 6.17 18.44 9.19
C ASP A 649 6.07 19.93 9.57
N CYS A 650 6.12 20.82 8.58
CA CYS A 650 5.96 22.27 8.77
C CYS A 650 4.54 22.61 9.22
N PHE A 651 3.51 21.94 8.65
CA PHE A 651 2.12 22.10 9.09
C PHE A 651 1.96 21.74 10.58
N ALA A 652 2.40 20.53 10.95
CA ALA A 652 2.33 20.05 12.33
C ALA A 652 3.09 20.97 13.30
N SER A 653 4.26 21.46 12.88
CA SER A 653 5.09 22.40 13.65
C SER A 653 4.41 23.76 13.82
N GLY A 654 3.77 24.28 12.77
CA GLY A 654 2.98 25.51 12.84
C GLY A 654 1.79 25.39 13.80
N PHE A 655 1.07 24.27 13.73
CA PHE A 655 0.00 23.95 14.66
C PHE A 655 0.52 23.91 16.12
N ILE A 656 1.63 23.20 16.37
CA ILE A 656 2.25 23.10 17.70
C ILE A 656 2.74 24.47 18.18
N HIS A 657 3.29 25.31 17.30
CA HIS A 657 3.68 26.68 17.67
C HIS A 657 2.48 27.48 18.16
N GLY A 658 1.35 27.43 17.46
CA GLY A 658 0.11 28.06 17.86
C GLY A 658 -0.43 27.50 19.20
N LEU A 659 -0.42 26.18 19.35
CA LEU A 659 -0.81 25.46 20.56
C LEU A 659 -0.03 25.96 21.79
N LEU A 660 1.30 26.03 21.69
CA LEU A 660 2.19 26.48 22.76
C LEU A 660 2.13 27.99 23.00
N SER A 661 1.59 28.74 22.05
CA SER A 661 1.32 30.18 22.18
C SER A 661 -0.04 30.47 22.84
N GLY A 662 -0.82 29.42 23.15
CA GLY A 662 -2.12 29.53 23.83
C GLY A 662 -3.27 29.94 22.90
N PHE A 663 -3.12 29.74 21.59
CA PHE A 663 -4.16 30.04 20.61
C PHE A 663 -5.26 28.96 20.58
N ASN A 664 -6.44 29.34 20.07
CA ASN A 664 -7.52 28.39 19.82
C ASN A 664 -7.23 27.51 18.60
N GLU A 665 -8.03 26.46 18.39
CA GLU A 665 -7.83 25.50 17.30
C GLU A 665 -7.81 26.15 15.90
N PRO A 666 -8.78 27.01 15.50
CA PRO A 666 -8.75 27.68 14.21
C PRO A 666 -7.50 28.54 13.97
N GLN A 667 -6.98 29.19 14.99
CA GLN A 667 -5.73 29.98 14.90
C GLN A 667 -4.52 29.06 14.74
N CYS A 668 -4.43 27.96 15.50
CA CYS A 668 -3.38 26.96 15.34
C CYS A 668 -3.37 26.37 13.91
N MET A 669 -4.56 26.08 13.35
CA MET A 669 -4.73 25.59 11.99
C MET A 669 -4.26 26.60 10.94
N SER A 670 -4.57 27.89 11.14
CA SER A 670 -4.12 28.95 10.23
C SER A 670 -2.59 29.05 10.16
N ILE A 671 -1.93 28.96 11.32
CA ILE A 671 -0.46 28.96 11.40
C ILE A 671 0.11 27.71 10.74
N GLY A 672 -0.50 26.55 10.96
CA GLY A 672 -0.11 25.29 10.31
C GLY A 672 -0.21 25.36 8.78
N PHE A 673 -1.32 25.86 8.24
CA PHE A 673 -1.48 26.03 6.79
C PHE A 673 -0.47 27.00 6.20
N GLU A 674 -0.18 28.12 6.88
CA GLU A 674 0.82 29.08 6.39
C GLU A 674 2.23 28.47 6.40
N ALA A 675 2.62 27.74 7.45
CA ALA A 675 3.90 27.03 7.50
C ALA A 675 4.02 25.98 6.38
N ALA A 676 2.95 25.22 6.12
CA ALA A 676 2.91 24.26 5.00
C ALA A 676 3.01 24.97 3.64
N ARG A 677 2.28 26.08 3.44
CA ARG A 677 2.34 26.89 2.23
C ARG A 677 3.76 27.39 1.94
N MET A 678 4.43 27.89 2.97
CA MET A 678 5.81 28.34 2.85
C MET A 678 6.75 27.19 2.48
N ALA A 679 6.55 25.99 3.04
CA ALA A 679 7.33 24.80 2.71
C ALA A 679 7.11 24.36 1.26
N LEU A 680 5.87 24.33 0.76
CA LEU A 680 5.53 23.97 -0.62
C LEU A 680 6.16 24.91 -1.67
N LEU A 681 6.39 26.18 -1.29
CA LEU A 681 7.03 27.20 -2.14
C LEU A 681 8.55 27.31 -1.93
N SER A 682 9.14 26.44 -1.12
CA SER A 682 10.57 26.45 -0.79
C SER A 682 11.30 25.30 -1.46
N LYS A 683 12.55 25.54 -1.86
CA LYS A 683 13.47 24.47 -2.29
C LYS A 683 13.96 23.62 -1.11
N ASN A 684 13.97 24.19 0.09
CA ASN A 684 14.36 23.48 1.31
C ASN A 684 13.14 22.78 1.94
N THR A 685 13.34 21.63 2.53
CA THR A 685 12.32 20.88 3.28
C THR A 685 11.70 21.73 4.41
N VAL A 686 12.53 22.54 5.08
CA VAL A 686 12.10 23.55 6.06
C VAL A 686 12.53 24.94 5.58
N PRO A 687 11.58 25.86 5.36
CA PRO A 687 11.88 27.22 4.90
C PRO A 687 12.70 28.01 5.92
N ASN A 688 13.64 28.81 5.43
CA ASN A 688 14.51 29.65 6.30
C ASN A 688 13.77 30.81 6.97
N ASN A 689 12.65 31.24 6.42
CA ASN A 689 11.89 32.42 6.82
C ASN A 689 10.65 32.12 7.69
N LEU A 690 10.56 30.94 8.30
CA LEU A 690 9.46 30.57 9.19
C LEU A 690 9.34 31.47 10.43
N ASN A 691 10.40 32.17 10.82
CA ASN A 691 10.37 33.16 11.88
C ASN A 691 9.49 34.38 11.56
N GLY A 692 9.13 34.59 10.30
CA GLY A 692 8.25 35.66 9.85
C GLY A 692 6.77 35.33 9.88
N ILE A 693 6.37 34.15 10.34
CA ILE A 693 4.95 33.79 10.48
C ILE A 693 4.31 34.71 11.54
N ASN A 694 3.40 35.56 11.06
CA ASN A 694 2.69 36.50 11.93
C ASN A 694 1.62 35.74 12.75
N SER A 695 1.76 35.75 14.07
CA SER A 695 0.81 35.13 14.99
C SER A 695 -0.57 35.84 15.05
N SER A 696 -0.74 36.98 14.35
CA SER A 696 -2.03 37.66 14.19
C SER A 696 -2.85 37.18 13.00
N LEU A 697 -2.54 35.99 12.45
CA LEU A 697 -3.29 35.39 11.36
C LEU A 697 -4.77 35.19 11.71
N LEU A 698 -5.61 35.41 10.70
CA LEU A 698 -7.06 35.18 10.80
C LEU A 698 -7.34 33.72 11.16
N GLU A 699 -8.43 33.49 11.87
CA GLU A 699 -8.90 32.15 12.18
C GLU A 699 -9.23 31.35 10.89
N ALA A 700 -8.70 30.13 10.76
CA ALA A 700 -9.03 29.27 9.65
C ALA A 700 -10.53 28.92 9.69
N LYS A 701 -11.19 29.03 8.54
CA LYS A 701 -12.60 28.65 8.41
C LYS A 701 -12.75 27.13 8.45
N TYR A 702 -13.76 26.65 9.13
CA TYR A 702 -14.03 25.22 9.24
C TYR A 702 -15.52 24.89 9.13
N ASN A 703 -15.80 23.65 8.75
CA ASN A 703 -17.12 23.03 8.80
C ASN A 703 -17.18 22.11 10.03
N LYS A 704 -18.12 22.35 10.93
CA LYS A 704 -18.37 21.45 12.07
C LYS A 704 -19.12 20.22 11.55
N LEU A 705 -18.65 19.03 11.91
CA LEU A 705 -19.22 17.76 11.49
C LEU A 705 -19.86 17.08 12.69
N ASN A 706 -21.06 16.55 12.51
CA ASN A 706 -21.81 15.84 13.55
C ASN A 706 -21.34 14.41 13.78
#